data_775cc6acfefc88f3e758098b8d3a4f62
#
_entry.id   775cc6acfefc88f3e758098b8d3a4f62
#
_cell.length_a   1.000
_cell.length_b   1.000
_cell.length_c   1.000
_cell.angle_alpha   90.00
_cell.angle_beta   90.00
_cell.angle_gamma   90.00
#
_symmetry.space_group_name_H-M   'P 1'
#
loop_
_entity.id
_entity.type
_entity.pdbx_description
1 polymer ?
#
loop_
_entity_poly.entity_id
_entity_poly.type
_entity_poly.pdbx_seq_one_letter_code
_entity_poly.pdbx_strand_id
1 'polypeptide(L)'
;MIEFPHAVWLWSALVVVLVLVVLGMIFRAAGIVRYVPNDSIAVIEKLWSSSGSVKIGLLALHGEAGFQPDLRRGGFHFFAPFQYRVHIRPMVSVTQGKIGYVFARDGVDLPASQTLASNGTVDDFRDVRGFLEHGGQKGPQRKVLREGTHILNPALFVVMTEEATYSLSLDAQEKGYYGKMRDLLDERAAFKPVVIKEMAGAHDSDQLAIVTVQDGPGLQKDELLAPDVGDVHNAFQEPEKFLAAGGRRGRQERSLVEGTYYINRLFATVEFIKKTVIPVGFVGVVVSYTGRRGEDLSGTEYSHGELVESGCRGVWRDPLMPGKYAFNTYAGKIELVPTTNFVLMWKAGESGSSFDSNLREITLITKDAFEPQLPLSVVVHIDYRKAPMVVQRFGNVEQLVEQTLDPMVSSYFKNVSQTRTFIELIQSRSELQGNASHDMRERFQAYSLEFEEVLIGTPKPQVGDTQIENIMAQLRDRQIAREQVETFAQKQIAADKQRELNEAEQRAAKQKELTGSLVDISIKENQGAASVKAAEKRRQEIEALAQAEKFRQEMEGSGRASAVKAVGEAEAAAIKAKSEALEGEGADKQLMQTVMLRLAEALETSKVPLVPQIQLGGGNDGNALTTLMSLMSSLKAGELTKSLTHSGPDNA
;
A
#
# COMPACT_ATOMS: atom_id res chain seq x y z
N MET A 1 -34.76 82.03 -54.27
CA MET A 1 -33.78 81.44 -55.18
C MET A 1 -32.41 81.56 -54.52
N ILE A 2 -31.94 80.58 -53.85
CA ILE A 2 -30.58 80.22 -53.49
C ILE A 2 -30.65 79.18 -52.42
N GLU A 3 -30.62 77.94 -52.76
CA GLU A 3 -30.34 76.82 -51.87
C GLU A 3 -29.68 75.73 -52.68
N PHE A 4 -28.37 75.76 -52.82
CA PHE A 4 -27.61 74.59 -53.23
C PHE A 4 -26.07 74.68 -52.91
N PRO A 5 -25.66 75.03 -51.70
CA PRO A 5 -24.29 74.72 -51.30
C PRO A 5 -24.11 73.44 -50.56
N HIS A 6 -25.16 72.94 -49.79
CA HIS A 6 -25.00 71.77 -48.92
C HIS A 6 -24.93 70.43 -49.69
N ALA A 7 -25.58 70.28 -50.81
CA ALA A 7 -25.55 69.07 -51.62
C ALA A 7 -24.19 68.85 -52.26
N VAL A 8 -23.51 69.90 -52.73
CA VAL A 8 -22.17 69.81 -53.32
C VAL A 8 -21.10 69.39 -52.33
N TRP A 9 -21.21 69.92 -51.13
CA TRP A 9 -20.33 69.48 -50.00
C TRP A 9 -20.57 68.03 -49.58
N LEU A 10 -21.80 67.56 -49.55
CA LEU A 10 -22.12 66.17 -49.28
C LEU A 10 -21.63 65.22 -50.38
N TRP A 11 -21.78 65.59 -51.64
CA TRP A 11 -21.29 64.81 -52.75
C TRP A 11 -19.76 64.79 -52.80
N SER A 12 -19.09 65.90 -52.53
CA SER A 12 -17.61 65.95 -52.48
C SER A 12 -17.08 65.14 -51.29
N ALA A 13 -17.72 65.21 -50.14
CA ALA A 13 -17.37 64.36 -48.97
C ALA A 13 -17.56 62.86 -49.27
N LEU A 14 -18.64 62.50 -49.97
CA LEU A 14 -18.89 61.10 -50.34
C LEU A 14 -17.88 60.57 -51.36
N VAL A 15 -17.51 61.42 -52.33
CA VAL A 15 -16.42 61.09 -53.34
C VAL A 15 -15.09 60.93 -52.63
N VAL A 16 -14.73 61.81 -51.69
CA VAL A 16 -13.52 61.66 -50.87
C VAL A 16 -13.52 60.37 -50.07
N VAL A 17 -14.61 60.05 -49.41
CA VAL A 17 -14.75 58.77 -48.66
C VAL A 17 -14.64 57.58 -49.61
N LEU A 18 -15.27 57.63 -50.80
CA LEU A 18 -15.17 56.55 -51.79
C LEU A 18 -13.75 56.38 -52.28
N VAL A 19 -13.02 57.48 -52.60
CA VAL A 19 -11.63 57.45 -52.97
C VAL A 19 -10.74 56.91 -51.91
N LEU A 20 -10.97 57.27 -50.63
CA LEU A 20 -10.24 56.72 -49.49
C LEU A 20 -10.50 55.22 -49.30
N VAL A 21 -11.74 54.76 -49.47
CA VAL A 21 -12.09 53.34 -49.42
C VAL A 21 -11.45 52.57 -50.58
N VAL A 22 -11.49 53.11 -51.81
CA VAL A 22 -10.81 52.48 -52.97
C VAL A 22 -9.30 52.46 -52.80
N LEU A 23 -8.71 53.56 -52.32
CA LEU A 23 -7.30 53.61 -52.00
C LEU A 23 -6.92 52.62 -50.91
N GLY A 24 -7.73 52.51 -49.87
CA GLY A 24 -7.60 51.51 -48.79
C GLY A 24 -7.66 50.08 -49.33
N MET A 25 -8.60 49.79 -50.24
CA MET A 25 -8.71 48.49 -50.91
C MET A 25 -7.46 48.20 -51.79
N ILE A 26 -6.96 49.19 -52.53
CA ILE A 26 -5.76 49.07 -53.32
C ILE A 26 -4.54 48.82 -52.45
N PHE A 27 -4.38 49.55 -51.33
CA PHE A 27 -3.29 49.32 -50.38
C PHE A 27 -3.35 47.95 -49.75
N ARG A 28 -4.57 47.47 -49.44
CA ARG A 28 -4.78 46.11 -48.94
C ARG A 28 -4.46 45.06 -50.01
N ALA A 29 -4.91 45.23 -51.24
CA ALA A 29 -4.64 44.33 -52.37
C ALA A 29 -3.16 44.28 -52.74
N ALA A 30 -2.50 45.42 -52.71
CA ALA A 30 -1.05 45.53 -52.94
C ALA A 30 -0.21 45.02 -51.76
N GLY A 31 -0.84 44.61 -50.66
CA GLY A 31 -0.15 44.09 -49.48
C GLY A 31 0.60 45.16 -48.68
N ILE A 32 0.37 46.45 -48.92
CA ILE A 32 1.02 47.56 -48.21
C ILE A 32 0.54 47.61 -46.74
N VAL A 33 -0.75 47.38 -46.52
CA VAL A 33 -1.35 47.34 -45.18
C VAL A 33 -1.81 45.94 -44.91
N ARG A 34 -1.31 45.36 -43.82
CA ARG A 34 -1.72 44.06 -43.30
C ARG A 34 -2.18 44.19 -41.86
N TYR A 35 -3.40 43.71 -41.61
CA TYR A 35 -3.90 43.58 -40.28
C TYR A 35 -3.53 42.19 -39.75
N VAL A 36 -2.88 42.15 -38.61
CA VAL A 36 -2.54 40.91 -37.89
C VAL A 36 -3.50 40.79 -36.70
N PRO A 37 -4.30 39.74 -36.61
CA PRO A 37 -5.16 39.49 -35.44
C PRO A 37 -4.30 39.33 -34.18
N ASN A 38 -4.90 39.57 -33.00
CA ASN A 38 -4.19 39.50 -31.72
C ASN A 38 -3.81 38.08 -31.32
N ASP A 39 -4.51 37.07 -31.85
CA ASP A 39 -4.26 35.64 -31.68
C ASP A 39 -3.27 35.05 -32.66
N SER A 40 -2.74 35.90 -33.54
CA SER A 40 -1.90 35.49 -34.65
C SER A 40 -0.57 36.26 -34.65
N ILE A 41 0.39 35.68 -35.36
CA ILE A 41 1.71 36.28 -35.66
C ILE A 41 1.91 36.40 -37.15
N ALA A 42 2.63 37.40 -37.54
CA ALA A 42 3.02 37.59 -38.93
C ALA A 42 4.54 37.32 -39.11
N VAL A 43 4.83 36.33 -39.93
CA VAL A 43 6.20 36.03 -40.39
C VAL A 43 6.43 36.84 -41.65
N ILE A 44 7.52 37.57 -41.66
CA ILE A 44 7.90 38.45 -42.77
C ILE A 44 8.90 37.71 -43.64
N GLU A 45 8.58 37.59 -44.93
CA GLU A 45 9.50 37.15 -45.98
C GLU A 45 9.90 38.35 -46.80
N LYS A 46 11.18 38.69 -46.84
CA LYS A 46 11.73 39.75 -47.68
C LYS A 46 12.11 39.15 -49.03
N LEU A 47 11.44 39.57 -50.09
CA LEU A 47 11.59 38.99 -51.45
C LEU A 47 12.90 39.38 -52.12
N TRP A 48 13.37 40.60 -51.86
CA TRP A 48 14.64 41.08 -52.38
C TRP A 48 15.33 42.07 -51.45
N SER A 49 16.64 42.08 -51.43
CA SER A 49 17.48 42.99 -50.63
C SER A 49 18.72 43.41 -51.35
N SER A 50 19.20 44.59 -51.03
CA SER A 50 20.52 45.08 -51.53
C SER A 50 21.68 44.28 -50.97
N SER A 51 21.47 43.62 -49.81
CA SER A 51 22.43 42.71 -49.17
C SER A 51 22.43 41.30 -49.79
N GLY A 52 21.66 41.07 -50.87
CA GLY A 52 21.53 39.75 -51.49
C GLY A 52 20.50 38.84 -50.79
N SER A 53 20.53 37.57 -51.16
CA SER A 53 19.68 36.52 -50.55
C SER A 53 20.46 35.73 -49.53
N VAL A 54 19.75 35.12 -48.58
CA VAL A 54 20.32 34.17 -47.62
C VAL A 54 21.06 33.06 -48.36
N LYS A 55 22.33 32.88 -48.05
CA LYS A 55 23.17 31.84 -48.66
C LYS A 55 23.24 30.56 -47.86
N ILE A 56 23.13 30.68 -46.53
CA ILE A 56 23.21 29.57 -45.58
C ILE A 56 22.10 29.78 -44.58
N GLY A 57 21.36 28.70 -44.29
CA GLY A 57 20.26 28.70 -43.32
C GLY A 57 18.90 29.14 -43.90
N LEU A 58 17.90 29.20 -43.06
CA LEU A 58 16.49 29.52 -43.39
C LEU A 58 16.13 30.97 -43.12
N LEU A 59 16.87 31.66 -42.27
CA LEU A 59 16.53 33.00 -41.78
C LEU A 59 17.59 34.04 -42.17
N ALA A 60 17.13 35.23 -42.55
CA ALA A 60 17.96 36.38 -42.92
C ALA A 60 18.31 37.19 -41.66
N LEU A 61 19.48 36.94 -41.08
CA LEU A 61 19.92 37.59 -39.84
C LEU A 61 20.47 39.02 -40.06
N HIS A 62 21.03 39.29 -41.24
CA HIS A 62 21.73 40.56 -41.52
C HIS A 62 21.01 41.41 -42.58
N GLY A 63 19.69 41.23 -42.70
CA GLY A 63 18.84 42.03 -43.58
C GLY A 63 18.81 41.56 -45.03
N GLU A 64 19.31 40.34 -45.33
CA GLU A 64 19.21 39.68 -46.64
C GLU A 64 17.75 39.42 -47.03
N ALA A 65 17.54 39.03 -48.29
CA ALA A 65 16.25 38.50 -48.73
C ALA A 65 16.06 37.08 -48.21
N GLY A 66 14.85 36.79 -47.71
CA GLY A 66 14.46 35.53 -47.04
C GLY A 66 13.52 35.78 -45.88
N PHE A 67 13.23 34.72 -45.11
CA PHE A 67 12.43 34.85 -43.88
C PHE A 67 13.18 35.66 -42.84
N GLN A 68 12.47 36.63 -42.24
CA GLN A 68 13.05 37.50 -41.23
C GLN A 68 12.88 36.88 -39.82
N PRO A 69 13.85 37.07 -38.92
CA PRO A 69 13.78 36.56 -37.57
C PRO A 69 12.68 37.23 -36.75
N ASP A 70 12.44 38.51 -37.00
CA ASP A 70 11.53 39.33 -36.22
C ASP A 70 10.07 39.12 -36.63
N LEU A 71 9.22 38.82 -35.68
CA LEU A 71 7.79 38.64 -35.89
C LEU A 71 7.02 39.94 -35.65
N ARG A 72 5.92 40.14 -36.38
CA ARG A 72 4.96 41.20 -36.08
C ARG A 72 3.70 40.62 -35.42
N ARG A 73 3.18 41.37 -34.48
CA ARG A 73 2.03 40.97 -33.66
C ARG A 73 0.91 41.97 -33.88
N GLY A 74 -0.29 41.59 -33.46
CA GLY A 74 -1.56 42.32 -33.47
C GLY A 74 -1.50 43.79 -33.94
N GLY A 75 -2.45 44.17 -34.77
CA GLY A 75 -2.58 45.53 -35.28
C GLY A 75 -2.30 45.67 -36.76
N PHE A 76 -2.29 46.94 -37.21
CA PHE A 76 -1.99 47.29 -38.59
C PHE A 76 -0.49 47.52 -38.80
N HIS A 77 0.05 46.83 -39.78
CA HIS A 77 1.46 46.96 -40.16
C HIS A 77 1.59 47.39 -41.62
N PHE A 78 2.56 48.28 -41.88
CA PHE A 78 2.84 48.80 -43.20
C PHE A 78 4.11 48.17 -43.76
N PHE A 79 4.01 47.66 -44.98
CA PHE A 79 5.13 47.03 -45.69
C PHE A 79 5.34 47.68 -47.05
N ALA A 80 6.59 47.75 -47.46
CA ALA A 80 6.89 48.21 -48.83
C ALA A 80 6.30 47.23 -49.86
N PRO A 81 5.53 47.69 -50.83
CA PRO A 81 4.94 46.86 -51.87
C PRO A 81 6.02 46.07 -52.60
N PHE A 82 5.74 44.83 -53.02
CA PHE A 82 6.62 43.93 -53.76
C PHE A 82 7.95 43.57 -53.10
N GLN A 83 8.26 44.13 -51.90
CA GLN A 83 9.48 43.81 -51.18
C GLN A 83 9.22 42.74 -50.09
N TYR A 84 8.02 42.76 -49.48
CA TYR A 84 7.70 41.89 -48.39
C TYR A 84 6.47 41.05 -48.69
N ARG A 85 6.55 39.77 -48.33
CA ARG A 85 5.40 38.86 -48.25
C ARG A 85 5.16 38.55 -46.77
N VAL A 86 3.93 38.62 -46.34
CA VAL A 86 3.54 38.44 -44.94
C VAL A 86 2.72 37.16 -44.81
N HIS A 87 3.22 36.24 -44.01
CA HIS A 87 2.55 34.99 -43.71
C HIS A 87 1.93 35.08 -42.30
N ILE A 88 0.61 35.14 -42.22
CA ILE A 88 -0.12 35.17 -40.94
C ILE A 88 -0.35 33.74 -40.50
N ARG A 89 0.06 33.41 -39.27
CA ARG A 89 -0.10 32.10 -38.63
C ARG A 89 -0.65 32.28 -37.21
N PRO A 90 -1.44 31.33 -36.71
CA PRO A 90 -1.88 31.37 -35.32
C PRO A 90 -0.70 31.27 -34.36
N MET A 91 -0.78 31.86 -33.19
CA MET A 91 0.17 31.62 -32.10
C MET A 91 0.10 30.18 -31.67
N VAL A 92 1.21 29.66 -31.16
CA VAL A 92 1.24 28.31 -30.59
C VAL A 92 0.48 28.31 -29.28
N SER A 93 -0.57 27.53 -29.21
CA SER A 93 -1.33 27.33 -28.00
C SER A 93 -1.11 25.91 -27.49
N VAL A 94 -0.64 25.79 -26.25
CA VAL A 94 -0.54 24.53 -25.52
C VAL A 94 -1.63 24.52 -24.46
N THR A 95 -2.57 23.60 -24.56
CA THR A 95 -3.67 23.46 -23.62
C THR A 95 -3.18 23.11 -22.22
N GLN A 96 -3.97 23.46 -21.22
CA GLN A 96 -3.63 23.21 -19.81
C GLN A 96 -3.36 21.72 -19.56
N GLY A 97 -2.28 21.43 -18.83
CA GLY A 97 -1.88 20.07 -18.53
C GLY A 97 -1.32 19.29 -19.74
N LYS A 98 -0.88 19.98 -20.79
CA LYS A 98 -0.27 19.36 -21.97
C LYS A 98 1.16 19.85 -22.18
N ILE A 99 1.85 19.19 -23.12
CA ILE A 99 3.24 19.46 -23.48
C ILE A 99 3.29 19.76 -24.99
N GLY A 100 4.02 20.81 -25.37
CA GLY A 100 4.34 21.10 -26.74
C GLY A 100 5.79 20.76 -27.07
N TYR A 101 6.04 20.15 -28.23
CA TYR A 101 7.36 19.76 -28.70
C TYR A 101 7.86 20.71 -29.78
N VAL A 102 9.09 21.17 -29.61
CA VAL A 102 9.73 22.13 -30.54
C VAL A 102 10.79 21.41 -31.38
N PHE A 103 10.77 21.66 -32.65
CA PHE A 103 11.77 21.18 -33.61
C PHE A 103 12.35 22.36 -34.35
N ALA A 104 13.65 22.56 -34.26
CA ALA A 104 14.35 23.60 -35.04
C ALA A 104 14.70 23.06 -36.43
N ARG A 105 14.35 23.80 -37.49
CA ARG A 105 14.65 23.48 -38.88
C ARG A 105 16.06 23.89 -39.30
N ASP A 106 16.65 24.82 -38.53
CA ASP A 106 17.96 25.39 -38.77
C ASP A 106 18.73 25.56 -37.46
N GLY A 107 20.04 25.67 -37.55
CA GLY A 107 20.94 25.78 -36.41
C GLY A 107 22.20 24.94 -36.61
N VAL A 108 22.97 24.77 -35.55
CA VAL A 108 24.17 23.93 -35.55
C VAL A 108 23.77 22.46 -35.69
N ASP A 109 24.47 21.71 -36.52
CA ASP A 109 24.21 20.27 -36.69
C ASP A 109 24.52 19.50 -35.42
N LEU A 110 23.73 18.45 -35.17
CA LEU A 110 23.90 17.57 -34.00
C LEU A 110 25.15 16.70 -34.15
N PRO A 111 26.00 16.62 -33.11
CA PRO A 111 27.05 15.61 -33.05
C PRO A 111 26.48 14.20 -33.16
N ALA A 112 27.21 13.24 -33.70
CA ALA A 112 26.76 11.84 -33.85
C ALA A 112 26.41 11.15 -32.54
N SER A 113 26.92 11.64 -31.41
CA SER A 113 26.65 11.12 -30.06
C SER A 113 25.42 11.72 -29.39
N GLN A 114 24.78 12.71 -30.01
CA GLN A 114 23.67 13.46 -29.46
C GLN A 114 22.39 13.17 -30.23
N THR A 115 21.29 12.96 -29.55
CA THR A 115 19.99 12.65 -30.17
C THR A 115 19.03 13.83 -30.17
N LEU A 116 19.12 14.71 -29.19
CA LEU A 116 18.27 15.87 -29.02
C LEU A 116 19.07 17.16 -29.07
N ALA A 117 18.49 18.16 -29.70
CA ALA A 117 19.08 19.46 -29.93
C ALA A 117 19.01 20.35 -28.68
N SER A 118 20.10 21.03 -28.38
CA SER A 118 20.18 22.08 -27.38
C SER A 118 19.68 23.41 -27.92
N ASN A 119 19.03 24.19 -27.09
CA ASN A 119 18.66 25.57 -27.39
C ASN A 119 19.83 26.58 -27.16
N GLY A 120 21.04 26.09 -26.94
CA GLY A 120 22.22 26.91 -26.67
C GLY A 120 22.12 27.63 -25.33
N THR A 121 22.55 28.88 -25.28
CA THR A 121 22.48 29.70 -24.06
C THR A 121 21.16 30.46 -23.92
N VAL A 122 20.21 30.26 -24.85
CA VAL A 122 18.93 30.99 -24.89
C VAL A 122 17.86 30.22 -24.13
N ASP A 123 17.28 30.84 -23.14
CA ASP A 123 16.23 30.21 -22.32
C ASP A 123 14.88 30.10 -23.05
N ASP A 124 14.61 30.93 -24.02
CA ASP A 124 13.33 31.04 -24.70
C ASP A 124 13.49 30.94 -26.22
N PHE A 125 12.65 30.17 -26.90
CA PHE A 125 12.58 30.09 -28.38
C PHE A 125 12.03 31.36 -29.06
N ARG A 126 11.71 32.42 -28.29
CA ARG A 126 11.31 33.72 -28.85
C ARG A 126 12.46 34.47 -29.50
N ASP A 127 13.62 34.38 -28.90
CA ASP A 127 14.84 35.02 -29.43
C ASP A 127 15.49 34.13 -30.48
N VAL A 128 15.01 34.27 -31.70
CA VAL A 128 15.49 33.53 -32.87
C VAL A 128 16.92 33.87 -33.23
N ARG A 129 17.32 35.16 -33.08
CA ARG A 129 18.69 35.59 -33.34
C ARG A 129 19.64 34.99 -32.33
N GLY A 130 19.32 35.16 -31.04
CA GLY A 130 20.11 34.57 -29.99
C GLY A 130 20.22 33.05 -30.13
N PHE A 131 19.16 32.36 -30.52
CA PHE A 131 19.19 30.92 -30.78
C PHE A 131 20.23 30.55 -31.84
N LEU A 132 20.20 31.20 -33.01
CA LEU A 132 21.11 30.89 -34.13
C LEU A 132 22.55 31.36 -33.87
N GLU A 133 22.75 32.49 -33.20
CA GLU A 133 24.07 33.07 -32.91
C GLU A 133 24.78 32.43 -31.73
N HIS A 134 24.02 31.88 -30.73
CA HIS A 134 24.59 31.35 -29.52
C HIS A 134 24.49 29.81 -29.42
N GLY A 135 24.56 29.13 -30.55
CA GLY A 135 24.75 27.68 -30.59
C GLY A 135 23.49 26.84 -30.49
N GLY A 136 22.34 27.41 -30.81
CA GLY A 136 21.10 26.64 -30.98
C GLY A 136 21.24 25.59 -32.06
N GLN A 137 20.83 24.37 -31.77
CA GLN A 137 21.01 23.21 -32.63
C GLN A 137 19.75 22.88 -33.44
N LYS A 138 19.95 22.38 -34.67
CA LYS A 138 18.89 21.89 -35.53
C LYS A 138 18.38 20.54 -35.05
N GLY A 139 17.04 20.33 -35.07
CA GLY A 139 16.41 19.05 -34.73
C GLY A 139 15.41 19.14 -33.57
N PRO A 140 14.97 18.00 -33.06
CA PRO A 140 14.07 17.95 -31.91
C PRO A 140 14.75 18.53 -30.67
N GLN A 141 14.09 19.51 -30.04
CA GLN A 141 14.67 20.24 -28.93
C GLN A 141 14.50 19.49 -27.60
N ARG A 142 15.50 19.61 -26.72
CA ARG A 142 15.44 19.07 -25.33
C ARG A 142 14.37 19.77 -24.52
N LYS A 143 14.28 21.09 -24.64
CA LYS A 143 13.31 21.91 -23.94
C LYS A 143 11.93 21.78 -24.58
N VAL A 144 10.91 21.53 -23.76
CA VAL A 144 9.51 21.45 -24.17
C VAL A 144 8.75 22.70 -23.75
N LEU A 145 7.63 22.96 -24.42
CA LEU A 145 6.71 24.03 -24.05
C LEU A 145 5.69 23.53 -23.04
N ARG A 146 5.48 24.35 -22.02
CA ARG A 146 4.42 24.15 -21.02
C ARG A 146 3.13 24.79 -21.54
N GLU A 147 2.05 24.59 -20.78
CA GLU A 147 0.76 25.22 -21.02
C GLU A 147 0.87 26.74 -21.22
N GLY A 148 0.08 27.28 -22.14
CA GLY A 148 0.01 28.70 -22.44
C GLY A 148 0.15 29.03 -23.91
N THR A 149 0.16 30.33 -24.23
CA THR A 149 0.34 30.85 -25.56
C THR A 149 1.79 31.25 -25.76
N HIS A 150 2.42 30.66 -26.77
CA HIS A 150 3.83 30.89 -27.09
C HIS A 150 3.98 31.56 -28.46
N ILE A 151 4.91 32.47 -28.53
CA ILE A 151 5.24 33.22 -29.73
C ILE A 151 6.55 32.68 -30.25
N LEU A 152 6.47 31.78 -31.23
CA LEU A 152 7.63 31.20 -31.89
C LEU A 152 7.59 31.50 -33.39
N ASN A 153 8.76 31.69 -34.01
CA ASN A 153 8.84 31.90 -35.44
C ASN A 153 8.67 30.56 -36.20
N PRO A 154 7.52 30.33 -36.87
CA PRO A 154 7.23 29.06 -37.53
C PRO A 154 8.06 28.86 -38.84
N ALA A 155 8.90 29.82 -39.24
CA ALA A 155 9.89 29.59 -40.27
C ALA A 155 11.07 28.78 -39.76
N LEU A 156 11.47 29.00 -38.48
CA LEU A 156 12.55 28.29 -37.83
C LEU A 156 12.03 27.07 -37.04
N PHE A 157 10.95 27.25 -36.31
CA PHE A 157 10.45 26.21 -35.40
C PHE A 157 9.17 25.54 -35.91
N VAL A 158 9.18 24.24 -35.94
CA VAL A 158 7.97 23.42 -36.04
C VAL A 158 7.58 23.04 -34.64
N VAL A 159 6.35 23.34 -34.24
CA VAL A 159 5.84 23.00 -32.90
C VAL A 159 4.71 22.03 -33.05
N MET A 160 4.78 20.92 -32.30
CA MET A 160 3.75 19.90 -32.24
C MET A 160 3.09 19.94 -30.87
N THR A 161 1.77 20.09 -30.87
CA THR A 161 0.91 19.95 -29.71
C THR A 161 -0.04 18.76 -29.94
N GLU A 162 -0.77 18.33 -28.93
CA GLU A 162 -1.77 17.28 -29.09
C GLU A 162 -2.78 17.61 -30.20
N GLU A 163 -3.17 18.89 -30.32
CA GLU A 163 -4.23 19.36 -31.23
C GLU A 163 -3.72 19.69 -32.64
N ALA A 164 -2.54 20.26 -32.75
CA ALA A 164 -2.05 20.81 -34.03
C ALA A 164 -0.52 20.77 -34.19
N THR A 165 -0.10 20.85 -35.44
CA THR A 165 1.29 21.12 -35.81
C THR A 165 1.40 22.54 -36.37
N TYR A 166 2.17 23.37 -35.70
CA TYR A 166 2.41 24.76 -36.08
C TYR A 166 3.70 24.87 -36.89
N SER A 167 3.60 25.27 -38.12
CA SER A 167 4.74 25.46 -38.99
C SER A 167 4.43 26.43 -40.14
N LEU A 168 5.44 26.92 -40.78
CA LEU A 168 5.33 27.49 -42.11
C LEU A 168 5.24 26.35 -43.16
N SER A 169 5.15 26.70 -44.45
CA SER A 169 5.08 25.69 -45.50
C SER A 169 6.25 24.72 -45.43
N LEU A 170 5.94 23.44 -45.29
CA LEU A 170 6.88 22.33 -45.26
C LEU A 170 6.93 21.68 -46.66
N ASP A 171 8.09 21.23 -47.09
CA ASP A 171 8.23 20.40 -48.27
C ASP A 171 7.72 18.97 -48.08
N ALA A 172 7.74 18.16 -49.12
CA ALA A 172 7.21 16.78 -49.02
C ALA A 172 8.04 15.88 -48.13
N GLN A 173 9.37 16.08 -48.08
CA GLN A 173 10.28 15.31 -47.26
C GLN A 173 10.12 15.69 -45.77
N GLU A 174 10.07 17.00 -45.48
CA GLU A 174 9.80 17.52 -44.14
C GLU A 174 8.44 17.04 -43.59
N LYS A 175 7.38 17.08 -44.43
CA LYS A 175 6.06 16.54 -44.03
C LYS A 175 6.11 15.07 -43.66
N GLY A 176 6.87 14.27 -44.41
CA GLY A 176 7.06 12.87 -44.10
C GLY A 176 7.83 12.66 -42.78
N TYR A 177 8.87 13.45 -42.55
CA TYR A 177 9.64 13.39 -41.30
C TYR A 177 8.80 13.80 -40.08
N TYR A 178 8.14 14.95 -40.14
CA TYR A 178 7.33 15.44 -39.04
C TYR A 178 6.07 14.58 -38.80
N GLY A 179 5.53 13.97 -39.86
CA GLY A 179 4.47 12.97 -39.72
C GLY A 179 4.90 11.79 -38.84
N LYS A 180 6.05 11.17 -39.16
CA LYS A 180 6.62 10.09 -38.36
C LYS A 180 6.94 10.51 -36.91
N MET A 181 7.45 11.76 -36.75
CA MET A 181 7.69 12.28 -35.40
C MET A 181 6.40 12.44 -34.59
N ARG A 182 5.33 12.88 -35.24
CA ARG A 182 4.03 12.97 -34.59
C ARG A 182 3.52 11.60 -34.16
N ASP A 183 3.58 10.62 -35.05
CA ASP A 183 3.18 9.23 -34.74
C ASP A 183 3.98 8.67 -33.54
N LEU A 184 5.29 8.92 -33.50
CA LEU A 184 6.14 8.54 -32.36
C LEU A 184 5.76 9.24 -31.06
N LEU A 185 5.43 10.53 -31.12
CA LEU A 185 4.99 11.29 -29.95
C LEU A 185 3.63 10.80 -29.44
N ASP A 186 2.71 10.47 -30.34
CA ASP A 186 1.39 9.90 -29.99
C ASP A 186 1.55 8.52 -29.37
N GLU A 187 2.37 7.63 -29.94
CA GLU A 187 2.68 6.31 -29.41
C GLU A 187 3.24 6.39 -27.98
N ARG A 188 4.10 7.35 -27.71
CA ARG A 188 4.69 7.56 -26.36
C ARG A 188 3.79 8.35 -25.42
N ALA A 189 2.57 8.69 -25.81
CA ALA A 189 1.69 9.58 -25.07
C ALA A 189 2.39 10.88 -24.62
N ALA A 190 3.23 11.42 -25.51
CA ALA A 190 4.20 12.45 -25.18
C ALA A 190 3.58 13.82 -24.88
N PHE A 191 2.40 14.09 -25.40
CA PHE A 191 1.69 15.35 -25.14
C PHE A 191 1.07 15.45 -23.75
N LYS A 192 1.11 14.36 -22.98
CA LYS A 192 0.59 14.32 -21.60
C LYS A 192 1.73 14.25 -20.59
N PRO A 193 1.61 14.93 -19.45
CA PRO A 193 2.56 14.78 -18.37
C PRO A 193 2.54 13.36 -17.80
N VAL A 194 3.63 12.97 -17.18
CA VAL A 194 3.69 11.77 -16.34
C VAL A 194 3.00 12.08 -15.04
N VAL A 195 1.92 11.38 -14.73
CA VAL A 195 1.21 11.54 -13.46
C VAL A 195 1.36 10.24 -12.67
N ILE A 196 2.03 10.36 -11.54
CA ILE A 196 2.18 9.27 -10.57
C ILE A 196 1.26 9.61 -9.40
N LYS A 197 0.21 8.81 -9.21
CA LYS A 197 -0.80 9.04 -8.17
C LYS A 197 -0.56 8.09 -7.01
N GLU A 198 -0.71 8.62 -5.80
CA GLU A 198 -0.91 7.80 -4.62
C GLU A 198 -2.34 7.25 -4.65
N MET A 199 -2.49 5.93 -4.57
CA MET A 199 -3.80 5.29 -4.51
C MET A 199 -4.19 5.08 -3.05
N ALA A 200 -5.15 5.85 -2.58
CA ALA A 200 -5.69 5.72 -1.24
C ALA A 200 -6.35 4.33 -1.04
N GLY A 201 -5.89 3.56 -0.07
CA GLY A 201 -6.56 2.36 0.42
C GLY A 201 -6.13 1.01 -0.13
N ALA A 202 -5.36 0.94 -1.20
CA ALA A 202 -4.84 -0.33 -1.71
C ALA A 202 -3.33 -0.41 -1.48
N HIS A 203 -2.90 -1.20 -0.50
CA HIS A 203 -1.48 -1.37 -0.18
C HIS A 203 -0.62 -1.86 -1.35
N ASP A 204 -1.23 -2.46 -2.37
CA ASP A 204 -0.56 -3.13 -3.49
C ASP A 204 -0.52 -2.29 -4.79
N SER A 205 -1.07 -1.07 -4.80
CA SER A 205 -1.25 -0.27 -6.02
C SER A 205 -0.38 0.97 -6.13
N ASP A 206 0.34 1.35 -5.07
CA ASP A 206 1.24 2.50 -5.12
C ASP A 206 2.40 2.24 -6.08
N GLN A 207 2.57 3.17 -7.00
CA GLN A 207 3.58 3.07 -8.04
C GLN A 207 4.69 4.10 -7.84
N LEU A 208 5.83 3.77 -8.38
CA LEU A 208 6.92 4.69 -8.65
C LEU A 208 7.29 4.58 -10.12
N ALA A 209 8.02 5.53 -10.64
CA ALA A 209 8.41 5.50 -12.04
C ALA A 209 9.93 5.51 -12.20
N ILE A 210 10.41 4.60 -13.04
CA ILE A 210 11.81 4.50 -13.44
C ILE A 210 12.01 5.25 -14.75
N VAL A 211 12.98 6.14 -14.76
CA VAL A 211 13.31 6.96 -15.92
C VAL A 211 14.46 6.32 -16.70
N THR A 212 14.29 6.23 -18.01
CA THR A 212 15.38 5.85 -18.93
C THR A 212 15.65 7.00 -19.87
N VAL A 213 16.79 7.64 -19.70
CA VAL A 213 17.23 8.77 -20.55
C VAL A 213 17.82 8.25 -21.85
N GLN A 214 17.44 8.87 -22.97
CA GLN A 214 17.84 8.46 -24.32
C GLN A 214 18.99 9.31 -24.89
N ASP A 215 19.28 10.47 -24.27
CA ASP A 215 20.26 11.44 -24.76
C ASP A 215 21.40 11.65 -23.75
N GLY A 216 22.58 12.01 -24.27
CA GLY A 216 23.75 12.28 -23.45
C GLY A 216 24.83 11.20 -23.51
N PRO A 217 25.90 11.34 -22.70
CA PRO A 217 26.99 10.39 -22.66
C PRO A 217 26.52 9.02 -22.14
N GLY A 218 27.12 7.94 -22.67
CA GLY A 218 26.81 6.58 -22.24
C GLY A 218 27.27 6.28 -20.80
N LEU A 219 26.76 5.17 -20.26
CA LEU A 219 27.23 4.62 -18.98
C LEU A 219 28.70 4.24 -19.05
N GLN A 220 29.41 4.32 -17.94
CA GLN A 220 30.78 3.80 -17.80
C GLN A 220 30.77 2.27 -17.71
N LYS A 221 31.94 1.68 -17.89
CA LYS A 221 32.08 0.21 -18.04
C LYS A 221 31.52 -0.59 -16.86
N ASP A 222 31.53 -0.02 -15.65
CA ASP A 222 31.09 -0.70 -14.42
C ASP A 222 29.74 -0.22 -13.88
N GLU A 223 29.03 0.63 -14.64
CA GLU A 223 27.73 1.17 -14.25
C GLU A 223 26.60 0.38 -14.89
N LEU A 224 25.69 -0.14 -14.06
CA LEU A 224 24.45 -0.76 -14.49
C LEU A 224 23.32 0.27 -14.69
N LEU A 225 23.32 1.29 -13.84
CA LEU A 225 22.40 2.41 -13.86
C LEU A 225 23.19 3.71 -13.92
N ALA A 226 22.58 4.75 -14.50
CA ALA A 226 23.15 6.08 -14.46
C ALA A 226 23.07 6.63 -13.02
N PRO A 227 24.19 7.11 -12.47
CA PRO A 227 24.22 7.60 -11.10
C PRO A 227 23.33 8.84 -10.93
N ASP A 228 22.82 9.04 -9.72
CA ASP A 228 22.03 10.22 -9.38
C ASP A 228 22.90 11.48 -9.41
N VAL A 229 22.46 12.48 -10.13
CA VAL A 229 23.12 13.80 -10.25
C VAL A 229 22.47 14.88 -9.37
N GLY A 230 21.58 14.48 -8.46
CA GLY A 230 20.88 15.38 -7.54
C GLY A 230 19.64 16.05 -8.12
N ASP A 231 19.14 17.09 -7.44
CA ASP A 231 17.85 17.73 -7.74
C ASP A 231 17.91 18.86 -8.77
N VAL A 232 19.08 19.18 -9.28
CA VAL A 232 19.32 20.36 -10.16
C VAL A 232 18.49 20.37 -11.44
N HIS A 233 18.03 19.20 -11.88
CA HIS A 233 17.30 19.01 -13.15
C HIS A 233 15.78 18.89 -12.99
N ASN A 234 15.25 19.24 -11.81
CA ASN A 234 13.81 19.23 -11.53
C ASN A 234 13.13 17.92 -11.98
N ALA A 235 13.59 16.80 -11.45
CA ALA A 235 13.05 15.46 -11.75
C ALA A 235 12.98 15.16 -13.27
N PHE A 236 14.08 15.36 -13.98
CA PHE A 236 14.26 15.13 -15.42
C PHE A 236 13.41 16.03 -16.34
N GLN A 237 12.79 17.07 -15.81
CA GLN A 237 12.03 18.04 -16.60
C GLN A 237 12.92 19.08 -17.30
N GLU A 238 14.18 19.23 -16.85
CA GLU A 238 15.17 20.15 -17.39
C GLU A 238 16.39 19.39 -17.95
N PRO A 239 16.31 18.87 -19.18
CA PRO A 239 17.36 18.04 -19.78
C PRO A 239 18.73 18.70 -19.83
N GLU A 240 18.81 20.01 -20.12
CA GLU A 240 20.08 20.73 -20.17
C GLU A 240 20.79 20.76 -18.82
N LYS A 241 20.06 21.03 -17.74
CA LYS A 241 20.63 21.00 -16.39
C LYS A 241 21.04 19.59 -15.99
N PHE A 242 20.28 18.56 -16.40
CA PHE A 242 20.64 17.17 -16.17
C PHE A 242 21.99 16.83 -16.81
N LEU A 243 22.16 17.18 -18.08
CA LEU A 243 23.39 16.91 -18.81
C LEU A 243 24.57 17.75 -18.28
N ALA A 244 24.33 19.03 -17.94
CA ALA A 244 25.34 19.92 -17.35
C ALA A 244 25.84 19.41 -15.98
N ALA A 245 24.97 18.73 -15.22
CA ALA A 245 25.34 18.08 -13.95
C ALA A 245 26.07 16.74 -14.14
N GLY A 246 26.35 16.32 -15.38
CA GLY A 246 27.02 15.05 -15.67
C GLY A 246 26.07 13.87 -15.84
N GLY A 247 24.78 14.12 -16.02
CA GLY A 247 23.77 13.09 -16.29
C GLY A 247 24.09 12.25 -17.51
N ARG A 248 23.77 10.97 -17.47
CA ARG A 248 24.09 9.97 -18.49
C ARG A 248 22.85 9.34 -19.07
N ARG A 249 22.94 8.94 -20.35
CA ARG A 249 21.88 8.14 -20.97
C ARG A 249 21.82 6.75 -20.36
N GLY A 250 20.63 6.17 -20.34
CA GLY A 250 20.37 4.85 -19.77
C GLY A 250 19.33 4.94 -18.66
N ARG A 251 19.08 3.80 -18.05
CA ARG A 251 18.18 3.72 -16.91
C ARG A 251 18.80 4.43 -15.73
N GLN A 252 18.00 5.28 -15.06
CA GLN A 252 18.47 6.11 -13.97
C GLN A 252 18.33 5.37 -12.62
N GLU A 253 19.26 5.59 -11.72
CA GLU A 253 19.19 5.08 -10.37
C GLU A 253 18.04 5.73 -9.59
N ARG A 254 17.88 7.03 -9.76
CA ARG A 254 16.82 7.81 -9.14
C ARG A 254 15.46 7.50 -9.75
N SER A 255 14.51 7.13 -8.91
CA SER A 255 13.10 6.95 -9.28
C SER A 255 12.28 8.22 -9.05
N LEU A 256 11.17 8.34 -9.77
CA LEU A 256 10.16 9.36 -9.53
C LEU A 256 9.08 8.80 -8.61
N VAL A 257 8.70 9.61 -7.65
CA VAL A 257 7.61 9.34 -6.71
C VAL A 257 6.34 10.10 -7.12
N GLU A 258 5.34 10.15 -6.25
CA GLU A 258 4.07 10.84 -6.51
C GLU A 258 4.28 12.27 -7.01
N GLY A 259 3.52 12.63 -8.04
CA GLY A 259 3.62 13.96 -8.63
C GLY A 259 3.22 14.01 -10.10
N THR A 260 3.26 15.22 -10.66
CA THR A 260 3.03 15.48 -12.06
C THR A 260 4.30 16.04 -12.69
N TYR A 261 4.82 15.33 -13.70
CA TYR A 261 6.10 15.62 -14.30
C TYR A 261 5.95 15.88 -15.81
N TYR A 262 6.42 17.03 -16.26
CA TYR A 262 6.39 17.43 -17.68
C TYR A 262 7.70 17.03 -18.37
N ILE A 263 7.90 15.75 -18.52
CA ILE A 263 9.13 15.16 -19.06
C ILE A 263 9.03 15.11 -20.59
N ASN A 264 10.08 15.54 -21.25
CA ASN A 264 10.24 15.34 -22.70
C ASN A 264 10.38 13.84 -23.01
N ARG A 265 9.37 13.26 -23.68
CA ARG A 265 9.34 11.81 -23.98
C ARG A 265 10.31 11.38 -25.07
N LEU A 266 10.88 12.32 -25.80
CA LEU A 266 12.03 12.07 -26.69
C LEU A 266 13.33 12.00 -25.89
N PHE A 267 13.44 12.78 -24.80
CA PHE A 267 14.58 12.77 -23.91
C PHE A 267 14.58 11.55 -22.97
N ALA A 268 13.44 11.24 -22.38
CA ALA A 268 13.33 10.16 -21.41
C ALA A 268 12.01 9.39 -21.53
N THR A 269 12.10 8.09 -21.44
CA THR A 269 10.96 7.17 -21.28
C THR A 269 10.77 6.86 -19.80
N VAL A 270 9.54 6.54 -19.43
CA VAL A 270 9.14 6.31 -18.04
C VAL A 270 8.39 5.00 -17.96
N GLU A 271 8.86 4.14 -17.06
CA GLU A 271 8.28 2.83 -16.75
C GLU A 271 7.71 2.85 -15.33
N PHE A 272 6.49 2.40 -15.15
CA PHE A 272 5.86 2.32 -13.84
C PHE A 272 6.10 0.97 -13.21
N ILE A 273 6.59 0.97 -11.98
CA ILE A 273 6.75 -0.22 -11.16
C ILE A 273 6.07 -0.02 -9.80
N LYS A 274 5.76 -1.12 -9.12
CA LYS A 274 5.17 -1.06 -7.77
C LYS A 274 6.21 -0.63 -6.73
N LYS A 275 5.79 0.13 -5.71
CA LYS A 275 6.60 0.35 -4.51
C LYS A 275 6.77 -0.96 -3.75
N THR A 276 7.91 -1.10 -3.11
CA THR A 276 8.15 -2.25 -2.23
C THR A 276 7.47 -2.03 -0.89
N VAL A 277 6.59 -2.96 -0.52
CA VAL A 277 5.90 -2.96 0.77
C VAL A 277 6.55 -3.97 1.69
N ILE A 278 6.99 -3.51 2.84
CA ILE A 278 7.50 -4.35 3.92
C ILE A 278 6.41 -4.45 4.98
N PRO A 279 5.76 -5.62 5.13
CA PRO A 279 4.69 -5.80 6.09
C PRO A 279 5.20 -5.80 7.52
N VAL A 280 4.30 -5.53 8.48
CA VAL A 280 4.61 -5.64 9.91
C VAL A 280 5.00 -7.09 10.23
N GLY A 281 6.05 -7.26 11.03
CA GLY A 281 6.62 -8.57 11.35
C GLY A 281 7.76 -9.00 10.42
N PHE A 282 8.10 -8.17 9.42
CA PHE A 282 9.24 -8.38 8.52
C PHE A 282 10.13 -7.15 8.49
N VAL A 283 11.37 -7.37 8.14
CA VAL A 283 12.30 -6.31 7.71
C VAL A 283 12.77 -6.59 6.29
N GLY A 284 13.07 -5.53 5.56
CA GLY A 284 13.61 -5.61 4.21
C GLY A 284 15.12 -5.47 4.22
N VAL A 285 15.83 -6.50 3.83
CA VAL A 285 17.28 -6.44 3.64
C VAL A 285 17.57 -6.08 2.18
N VAL A 286 18.22 -4.94 1.98
CA VAL A 286 18.56 -4.47 0.63
C VAL A 286 19.84 -5.16 0.15
N VAL A 287 19.75 -5.79 -1.02
CA VAL A 287 20.89 -6.30 -1.78
C VAL A 287 21.08 -5.40 -2.99
N SER A 288 22.00 -4.45 -2.90
CA SER A 288 22.27 -3.48 -3.97
C SER A 288 23.25 -4.01 -5.00
N TYR A 289 22.90 -3.88 -6.29
CA TYR A 289 23.77 -4.21 -7.43
C TYR A 289 24.54 -2.99 -7.93
N THR A 290 24.13 -1.78 -7.48
CA THR A 290 24.69 -0.49 -7.87
C THR A 290 25.35 0.22 -6.70
N GLY A 291 26.01 1.33 -6.98
CA GLY A 291 26.67 2.13 -5.97
C GLY A 291 28.19 1.89 -5.91
N ARG A 292 28.87 2.68 -5.10
CA ARG A 292 30.31 2.56 -4.86
C ARG A 292 30.61 1.25 -4.12
N ARG A 293 31.82 0.75 -4.28
CA ARG A 293 32.30 -0.38 -3.46
C ARG A 293 32.43 0.10 -2.02
N GLY A 294 31.71 -0.56 -1.10
CA GLY A 294 31.78 -0.29 0.33
C GLY A 294 32.92 -1.02 1.02
N GLU A 295 33.19 -0.65 2.28
CA GLU A 295 34.01 -1.41 3.19
C GLU A 295 33.23 -2.62 3.72
N ASP A 296 33.88 -3.76 3.84
CA ASP A 296 33.26 -4.97 4.37
C ASP A 296 33.07 -4.87 5.89
N LEU A 297 31.84 -4.92 6.32
CA LEU A 297 31.43 -4.85 7.72
C LEU A 297 31.10 -6.23 8.32
N SER A 298 31.38 -7.31 7.59
CA SER A 298 31.04 -8.69 7.99
C SER A 298 31.76 -9.19 9.22
N GLY A 299 32.84 -8.52 9.63
CA GLY A 299 33.73 -8.96 10.72
C GLY A 299 34.78 -9.97 10.28
N THR A 300 35.45 -10.62 11.26
CA THR A 300 36.57 -11.53 10.98
C THR A 300 36.17 -12.99 10.74
N GLU A 301 35.02 -13.42 11.29
CA GLU A 301 34.57 -14.82 11.21
C GLU A 301 33.96 -15.19 9.86
N TYR A 302 33.28 -14.25 9.20
CA TYR A 302 32.53 -14.49 7.97
C TYR A 302 32.72 -13.36 6.96
N SER A 303 33.95 -13.07 6.60
CA SER A 303 34.27 -12.03 5.63
C SER A 303 33.99 -12.50 4.20
N HIS A 304 32.79 -12.30 3.72
CA HIS A 304 32.42 -12.50 2.31
C HIS A 304 32.52 -11.20 1.48
N GLY A 305 32.88 -10.08 2.10
CA GLY A 305 33.10 -8.80 1.44
C GLY A 305 31.80 -8.11 0.96
N GLU A 306 30.67 -8.54 1.45
CA GLU A 306 29.36 -8.16 0.87
C GLU A 306 28.46 -7.38 1.83
N LEU A 307 28.73 -7.39 3.15
CA LEU A 307 27.98 -6.57 4.11
C LEU A 307 28.57 -5.16 4.12
N VAL A 308 27.78 -4.18 3.71
CA VAL A 308 28.25 -2.81 3.48
C VAL A 308 27.30 -1.78 4.07
N GLU A 309 27.74 -0.53 4.15
CA GLU A 309 26.87 0.59 4.49
C GLU A 309 25.82 0.85 3.41
N SER A 310 24.70 1.47 3.82
CA SER A 310 23.64 1.88 2.92
C SER A 310 24.17 2.80 1.81
N GLY A 311 23.71 2.57 0.56
CA GLY A 311 24.17 3.29 -0.63
C GLY A 311 25.43 2.69 -1.27
N CYS A 312 26.03 1.64 -0.72
CA CYS A 312 27.10 0.88 -1.34
C CYS A 312 26.57 -0.39 -2.01
N ARG A 313 27.34 -0.93 -2.96
CA ARG A 313 27.03 -2.20 -3.63
C ARG A 313 27.31 -3.38 -2.69
N GLY A 314 26.29 -4.22 -2.47
CA GLY A 314 26.33 -5.35 -1.55
C GLY A 314 25.08 -5.43 -0.70
N VAL A 315 25.10 -6.20 0.36
CA VAL A 315 24.04 -6.32 1.35
C VAL A 315 24.17 -5.18 2.36
N TRP A 316 23.12 -4.40 2.53
CA TRP A 316 23.15 -3.28 3.47
C TRP A 316 23.03 -3.77 4.91
N ARG A 317 23.90 -3.24 5.79
CA ARG A 317 23.93 -3.57 7.21
C ARG A 317 22.65 -3.17 7.93
N ASP A 318 22.07 -2.01 7.55
CA ASP A 318 20.88 -1.49 8.20
C ASP A 318 19.65 -1.90 7.39
N PRO A 319 18.77 -2.78 7.92
CA PRO A 319 17.60 -3.24 7.22
C PRO A 319 16.51 -2.16 7.21
N LEU A 320 15.66 -2.18 6.19
CA LEU A 320 14.49 -1.33 6.09
C LEU A 320 13.39 -1.86 7.02
N MET A 321 12.83 -0.97 7.82
CA MET A 321 11.72 -1.27 8.73
C MET A 321 10.39 -1.41 7.98
N PRO A 322 9.32 -1.93 8.63
CA PRO A 322 7.99 -2.00 8.03
C PRO A 322 7.54 -0.66 7.47
N GLY A 323 7.06 -0.66 6.22
CA GLY A 323 6.67 0.54 5.52
C GLY A 323 6.62 0.36 4.01
N LYS A 324 6.37 1.46 3.31
CA LYS A 324 6.39 1.51 1.84
C LYS A 324 7.62 2.27 1.37
N TYR A 325 8.34 1.69 0.43
CA TYR A 325 9.60 2.23 -0.07
C TYR A 325 9.57 2.39 -1.59
N ALA A 326 9.98 3.56 -2.04
CA ALA A 326 10.19 3.84 -3.45
C ALA A 326 11.56 3.28 -3.89
N PHE A 327 11.69 1.97 -3.93
CA PHE A 327 12.93 1.28 -4.26
C PHE A 327 13.00 0.94 -5.73
N ASN A 328 14.12 1.30 -6.38
CA ASN A 328 14.39 0.96 -7.76
C ASN A 328 14.83 -0.51 -7.86
N THR A 329 13.94 -1.39 -8.32
CA THR A 329 14.21 -2.84 -8.43
C THR A 329 15.30 -3.20 -9.44
N TYR A 330 15.72 -2.26 -10.29
CA TYR A 330 16.88 -2.42 -11.16
C TYR A 330 18.21 -2.12 -10.47
N ALA A 331 18.17 -1.33 -9.38
CA ALA A 331 19.34 -1.05 -8.56
C ALA A 331 19.67 -2.20 -7.60
N GLY A 332 18.71 -3.04 -7.27
CA GLY A 332 18.88 -4.14 -6.34
C GLY A 332 17.59 -4.89 -6.08
N LYS A 333 17.59 -5.70 -5.03
CA LYS A 333 16.40 -6.39 -4.52
C LYS A 333 16.28 -6.17 -3.02
N ILE A 334 15.06 -6.30 -2.51
CA ILE A 334 14.79 -6.29 -1.09
C ILE A 334 14.33 -7.69 -0.69
N GLU A 335 15.10 -8.35 0.15
CA GLU A 335 14.76 -9.65 0.73
C GLU A 335 13.96 -9.43 2.02
N LEU A 336 12.80 -10.05 2.12
CA LEU A 336 11.96 -9.98 3.31
C LEU A 336 12.40 -11.04 4.31
N VAL A 337 12.77 -10.60 5.50
CA VAL A 337 13.18 -11.46 6.60
C VAL A 337 12.16 -11.31 7.73
N PRO A 338 11.55 -12.42 8.22
CA PRO A 338 10.62 -12.37 9.34
C PRO A 338 11.36 -12.02 10.63
N THR A 339 10.81 -11.08 11.40
CA THR A 339 11.33 -10.66 12.71
C THR A 339 10.38 -10.98 13.85
N THR A 340 9.32 -11.70 13.57
CA THR A 340 8.45 -12.34 14.56
C THR A 340 8.85 -13.79 14.71
N ASN A 341 8.44 -14.44 15.80
CA ASN A 341 8.60 -15.89 15.93
C ASN A 341 7.83 -16.57 14.80
N PHE A 342 8.50 -17.41 14.05
CA PHE A 342 7.88 -18.22 13.01
C PHE A 342 8.19 -19.71 13.25
N VAL A 343 7.25 -20.53 12.85
CA VAL A 343 7.31 -21.98 13.09
C VAL A 343 7.68 -22.67 11.79
N LEU A 344 8.73 -23.48 11.81
CA LEU A 344 9.11 -24.38 10.74
C LEU A 344 8.54 -25.78 11.06
N MET A 345 7.78 -26.35 10.14
CA MET A 345 7.11 -27.62 10.34
C MET A 345 7.70 -28.71 9.45
N TRP A 346 8.26 -29.74 10.06
CA TRP A 346 8.66 -30.98 9.39
C TRP A 346 7.44 -31.92 9.34
N LYS A 347 6.49 -31.60 8.48
CA LYS A 347 5.26 -32.39 8.31
C LYS A 347 4.77 -32.30 6.87
N ALA A 348 4.60 -33.45 6.23
CA ALA A 348 4.11 -33.50 4.86
C ALA A 348 2.67 -32.96 4.72
N GLY A 349 2.48 -32.03 3.78
CA GLY A 349 1.17 -31.46 3.45
C GLY A 349 0.64 -30.40 4.41
N GLU A 350 1.35 -30.06 5.46
CA GLU A 350 1.04 -28.91 6.32
C GLU A 350 2.27 -27.99 6.30
N SER A 351 2.14 -26.76 5.78
CA SER A 351 3.16 -25.72 5.90
C SER A 351 2.64 -24.65 6.85
N GLY A 352 3.45 -24.31 7.84
CA GLY A 352 3.15 -23.22 8.79
C GLY A 352 3.58 -21.86 8.26
N SER A 353 4.48 -21.84 7.26
CA SER A 353 5.03 -20.65 6.66
C SER A 353 5.42 -20.91 5.20
N SER A 354 5.75 -19.84 4.44
CA SER A 354 6.30 -20.00 3.10
C SER A 354 7.71 -20.64 3.07
N PHE A 355 8.39 -20.69 4.23
CA PHE A 355 9.78 -21.13 4.34
C PHE A 355 9.92 -22.63 4.62
N ASP A 356 8.84 -23.35 4.90
CA ASP A 356 8.84 -24.78 5.26
C ASP A 356 8.15 -25.68 4.22
N SER A 357 7.84 -25.15 3.05
CA SER A 357 7.14 -25.87 1.98
C SER A 357 7.81 -27.17 1.54
N ASN A 358 9.12 -27.25 1.64
CA ASN A 358 9.93 -28.39 1.24
C ASN A 358 10.31 -29.32 2.41
N LEU A 359 9.99 -28.95 3.65
CA LEU A 359 10.26 -29.76 4.83
C LEU A 359 9.28 -30.94 4.90
N ARG A 360 9.80 -32.09 5.32
CA ARG A 360 9.03 -33.34 5.47
C ARG A 360 9.39 -34.01 6.78
N GLU A 361 8.54 -34.95 7.24
CA GLU A 361 8.82 -35.74 8.42
C GLU A 361 10.20 -36.40 8.33
N ILE A 362 10.93 -36.36 9.44
CA ILE A 362 12.27 -36.95 9.50
C ILE A 362 12.12 -38.46 9.68
N THR A 363 12.59 -39.22 8.71
CA THR A 363 12.70 -40.68 8.85
C THR A 363 13.87 -41.00 9.77
N LEU A 364 13.61 -41.67 10.88
CA LEU A 364 14.58 -42.08 11.89
C LEU A 364 14.87 -43.56 11.75
N ILE A 365 16.03 -43.98 12.25
CA ILE A 365 16.33 -45.39 12.49
C ILE A 365 16.64 -45.55 13.96
N THR A 366 15.82 -46.35 14.65
CA THR A 366 15.97 -46.57 16.08
C THR A 366 16.98 -47.67 16.39
N LYS A 367 17.41 -47.78 17.66
CA LYS A 367 18.36 -48.83 18.12
C LYS A 367 17.83 -50.23 17.86
N ASP A 368 16.52 -50.42 17.88
CA ASP A 368 15.82 -51.69 17.62
C ASP A 368 15.41 -51.85 16.12
N ALA A 369 16.02 -51.05 15.24
CA ALA A 369 15.91 -51.09 13.79
C ALA A 369 14.49 -50.81 13.23
N PHE A 370 13.66 -50.03 13.94
CA PHE A 370 12.43 -49.48 13.40
C PHE A 370 12.68 -48.17 12.66
N GLU A 371 11.88 -47.90 11.62
CA GLU A 371 11.98 -46.68 10.79
C GLU A 371 10.77 -45.77 10.94
N PRO A 372 10.54 -45.18 12.12
CA PRO A 372 9.44 -44.24 12.29
C PRO A 372 9.71 -42.90 11.61
N GLN A 373 8.62 -42.24 11.17
CA GLN A 373 8.62 -40.85 10.74
C GLN A 373 8.32 -39.93 11.93
N LEU A 374 9.21 -38.98 12.16
CA LEU A 374 9.09 -38.02 13.24
C LEU A 374 8.62 -36.67 12.69
N PRO A 375 7.34 -36.29 12.92
CA PRO A 375 6.91 -34.92 12.70
C PRO A 375 7.42 -34.03 13.84
N LEU A 376 7.97 -32.88 13.50
CA LEU A 376 8.40 -31.90 14.50
C LEU A 376 8.18 -30.48 13.99
N SER A 377 8.20 -29.55 14.92
CA SER A 377 8.13 -28.13 14.63
C SER A 377 9.21 -27.42 15.44
N VAL A 378 9.87 -26.45 14.82
CA VAL A 378 10.89 -25.63 15.46
C VAL A 378 10.45 -24.18 15.39
N VAL A 379 10.40 -23.52 16.54
CA VAL A 379 10.09 -22.10 16.66
C VAL A 379 11.40 -21.33 16.64
N VAL A 380 11.55 -20.45 15.69
CA VAL A 380 12.74 -19.62 15.51
C VAL A 380 12.39 -18.15 15.43
N HIS A 381 13.34 -17.32 15.84
CA HIS A 381 13.27 -15.88 15.78
C HIS A 381 14.53 -15.32 15.11
N ILE A 382 14.37 -14.28 14.29
CA ILE A 382 15.50 -13.56 13.69
C ILE A 382 15.44 -12.11 14.18
N ASP A 383 16.42 -11.72 15.00
CA ASP A 383 16.56 -10.30 15.38
C ASP A 383 16.77 -9.47 14.12
N TYR A 384 16.03 -8.36 14.00
CA TYR A 384 16.10 -7.47 12.85
C TYR A 384 17.51 -6.98 12.54
N ARG A 385 18.37 -6.83 13.57
CA ARG A 385 19.78 -6.43 13.44
C ARG A 385 20.65 -7.52 12.82
N LYS A 386 20.24 -8.79 12.98
CA LYS A 386 20.94 -9.97 12.45
C LYS A 386 20.43 -10.36 11.06
N ALA A 387 19.27 -9.84 10.64
CA ALA A 387 18.65 -10.14 9.35
C ALA A 387 19.60 -9.90 8.14
N PRO A 388 20.39 -8.80 8.07
CA PRO A 388 21.38 -8.63 6.99
C PRO A 388 22.44 -9.71 6.94
N MET A 389 22.89 -10.22 8.08
CA MET A 389 23.88 -11.31 8.15
C MET A 389 23.29 -12.62 7.63
N VAL A 390 22.01 -12.88 7.89
CA VAL A 390 21.31 -14.04 7.34
C VAL A 390 21.25 -13.96 5.82
N VAL A 391 20.85 -12.82 5.26
CA VAL A 391 20.80 -12.63 3.80
C VAL A 391 22.20 -12.70 3.18
N GLN A 392 23.21 -12.12 3.82
CA GLN A 392 24.59 -12.18 3.35
C GLN A 392 25.12 -13.62 3.27
N ARG A 393 24.84 -14.45 4.27
CA ARG A 393 25.34 -15.82 4.34
C ARG A 393 24.58 -16.80 3.47
N PHE A 394 23.26 -16.67 3.40
CA PHE A 394 22.38 -17.68 2.82
C PHE A 394 21.60 -17.17 1.60
N GLY A 395 21.59 -15.87 1.35
CA GLY A 395 20.83 -15.26 0.25
C GLY A 395 19.40 -14.94 0.61
N ASN A 396 18.67 -15.88 1.21
CA ASN A 396 17.32 -15.71 1.73
C ASN A 396 17.03 -16.70 2.88
N VAL A 397 15.88 -16.57 3.51
CA VAL A 397 15.48 -17.43 4.65
C VAL A 397 15.16 -18.85 4.19
N GLU A 398 14.62 -19.06 3.00
CA GLU A 398 14.33 -20.39 2.45
C GLU A 398 15.61 -21.22 2.31
N GLN A 399 16.65 -20.63 1.73
CA GLN A 399 17.95 -21.30 1.60
C GLN A 399 18.60 -21.60 2.96
N LEU A 400 18.46 -20.69 3.93
CA LEU A 400 18.92 -20.98 5.30
C LEU A 400 18.22 -22.23 5.85
N VAL A 401 16.90 -22.31 5.70
CA VAL A 401 16.10 -23.44 6.20
C VAL A 401 16.50 -24.72 5.49
N GLU A 402 16.51 -24.75 4.17
CA GLU A 402 16.76 -25.95 3.38
C GLU A 402 18.22 -26.46 3.44
N GLN A 403 19.18 -25.53 3.37
CA GLN A 403 20.59 -25.91 3.25
C GLN A 403 21.28 -26.09 4.59
N THR A 404 20.74 -25.48 5.66
CA THR A 404 21.40 -25.49 6.97
C THR A 404 20.53 -26.06 8.07
N LEU A 405 19.30 -25.54 8.25
CA LEU A 405 18.47 -25.95 9.38
C LEU A 405 17.94 -27.37 9.21
N ASP A 406 17.43 -27.73 8.04
CA ASP A 406 16.91 -29.08 7.80
C ASP A 406 17.98 -30.16 7.98
N PRO A 407 19.15 -30.09 7.34
CA PRO A 407 20.21 -31.06 7.58
C PRO A 407 20.69 -31.14 9.04
N MET A 408 20.76 -29.99 9.73
CA MET A 408 21.21 -29.93 11.11
C MET A 408 20.20 -30.57 12.07
N VAL A 409 18.91 -30.22 11.93
CA VAL A 409 17.81 -30.77 12.73
C VAL A 409 17.66 -32.27 12.44
N SER A 410 17.64 -32.65 11.16
CA SER A 410 17.55 -34.04 10.72
C SER A 410 18.68 -34.90 11.24
N SER A 411 19.93 -34.42 11.15
CA SER A 411 21.11 -35.12 11.66
C SER A 411 21.04 -35.30 13.19
N TYR A 412 20.64 -34.27 13.93
CA TYR A 412 20.48 -34.35 15.37
C TYR A 412 19.52 -35.47 15.79
N PHE A 413 18.31 -35.47 15.24
CA PHE A 413 17.30 -36.47 15.60
C PHE A 413 17.67 -37.89 15.12
N LYS A 414 18.31 -38.03 13.97
CA LYS A 414 18.86 -39.31 13.50
C LYS A 414 19.93 -39.87 14.47
N ASN A 415 20.81 -39.03 14.95
CA ASN A 415 21.85 -39.46 15.92
C ASN A 415 21.22 -39.87 17.27
N VAL A 416 20.28 -39.09 17.77
CA VAL A 416 19.59 -39.38 19.03
C VAL A 416 18.76 -40.69 18.92
N SER A 417 18.11 -40.92 17.79
CA SER A 417 17.25 -42.11 17.58
C SER A 417 18.07 -43.41 17.59
N GLN A 418 19.30 -43.40 17.09
CA GLN A 418 20.18 -44.58 17.06
C GLN A 418 20.59 -45.07 18.46
N THR A 419 20.50 -44.22 19.46
CA THR A 419 20.83 -44.53 20.85
C THR A 419 19.65 -45.04 21.68
N ARG A 420 18.40 -44.90 21.15
CA ARG A 420 17.16 -45.22 21.87
C ARG A 420 16.29 -46.17 21.07
N THR A 421 15.53 -46.99 21.79
CA THR A 421 14.48 -47.85 21.19
C THR A 421 13.26 -47.04 20.81
N PHE A 422 12.42 -47.57 19.92
CA PHE A 422 11.20 -46.89 19.50
C PHE A 422 10.24 -46.58 20.69
N ILE A 423 10.16 -47.48 21.64
CA ILE A 423 9.34 -47.30 22.86
C ILE A 423 9.92 -46.17 23.74
N GLU A 424 11.23 -46.11 23.90
CA GLU A 424 11.91 -45.06 24.67
C GLU A 424 11.71 -43.70 24.01
N LEU A 425 11.74 -43.60 22.66
CA LEU A 425 11.45 -42.35 21.94
C LEU A 425 10.06 -41.81 22.26
N ILE A 426 9.07 -42.67 22.40
CA ILE A 426 7.69 -42.28 22.72
C ILE A 426 7.58 -41.85 24.19
N GLN A 427 8.15 -42.64 25.09
CA GLN A 427 8.00 -42.44 26.54
C GLN A 427 8.83 -41.27 27.09
N SER A 428 10.04 -41.05 26.55
CA SER A 428 10.95 -39.98 26.97
C SER A 428 10.86 -38.70 26.11
N ARG A 429 9.71 -38.49 25.44
CA ARG A 429 9.51 -37.36 24.52
C ARG A 429 9.83 -36.00 25.15
N SER A 430 9.39 -35.74 26.39
CA SER A 430 9.66 -34.47 27.10
C SER A 430 11.13 -34.26 27.39
N GLU A 431 11.85 -35.33 27.76
CA GLU A 431 13.30 -35.28 27.98
C GLU A 431 14.06 -35.03 26.69
N LEU A 432 13.66 -35.71 25.60
CA LEU A 432 14.22 -35.50 24.27
C LEU A 432 14.01 -34.07 23.78
N GLN A 433 12.81 -33.52 24.01
CA GLN A 433 12.51 -32.14 23.65
C GLN A 433 13.36 -31.14 24.43
N GLY A 434 13.56 -31.37 25.73
CA GLY A 434 14.43 -30.53 26.57
C GLY A 434 15.90 -30.58 26.13
N ASN A 435 16.44 -31.77 25.89
CA ASN A 435 17.83 -31.95 25.42
C ASN A 435 18.02 -31.35 24.02
N ALA A 436 17.10 -31.60 23.11
CA ALA A 436 17.13 -31.01 21.77
C ALA A 436 17.08 -29.48 21.82
N SER A 437 16.24 -28.90 22.67
CA SER A 437 16.14 -27.45 22.83
C SER A 437 17.42 -26.85 23.38
N HIS A 438 18.10 -27.54 24.28
CA HIS A 438 19.39 -27.09 24.82
C HIS A 438 20.49 -27.12 23.76
N ASP A 439 20.69 -28.27 23.11
CA ASP A 439 21.79 -28.48 22.13
C ASP A 439 21.60 -27.65 20.85
N MET A 440 20.35 -27.46 20.42
CA MET A 440 20.03 -26.65 19.23
C MET A 440 20.23 -25.17 19.48
N ARG A 441 19.99 -24.66 20.67
CA ARG A 441 20.14 -23.22 20.98
C ARG A 441 21.54 -22.72 20.69
N GLU A 442 22.56 -23.43 21.09
CA GLU A 442 23.96 -23.06 20.83
C GLU A 442 24.29 -23.08 19.33
N ARG A 443 23.81 -24.13 18.63
CA ARG A 443 24.03 -24.27 17.18
C ARG A 443 23.33 -23.20 16.35
N PHE A 444 22.09 -22.83 16.71
CA PHE A 444 21.34 -21.80 16.00
C PHE A 444 21.97 -20.41 16.17
N GLN A 445 22.51 -20.12 17.36
CA GLN A 445 23.19 -18.83 17.60
C GLN A 445 24.40 -18.62 16.65
N ALA A 446 25.13 -19.67 16.28
CA ALA A 446 26.23 -19.60 15.32
C ALA A 446 25.76 -19.13 13.93
N TYR A 447 24.46 -19.31 13.60
CA TYR A 447 23.86 -18.88 12.35
C TYR A 447 23.04 -17.58 12.46
N SER A 448 23.21 -16.82 13.54
CA SER A 448 22.52 -15.56 13.81
C SER A 448 21.01 -15.71 14.02
N LEU A 449 20.58 -16.92 14.43
CA LEU A 449 19.19 -17.25 14.75
C LEU A 449 19.02 -17.36 16.27
N GLU A 450 17.85 -16.98 16.73
CA GLU A 450 17.41 -17.21 18.10
C GLU A 450 16.45 -18.41 18.11
N PHE A 451 16.86 -19.45 18.81
CA PHE A 451 16.08 -20.65 18.97
C PHE A 451 15.16 -20.51 20.19
N GLU A 452 13.88 -20.64 19.98
CA GLU A 452 12.89 -20.57 21.06
C GLU A 452 12.58 -21.96 21.58
N GLU A 453 12.00 -22.82 20.78
CA GLU A 453 11.54 -24.14 21.19
C GLU A 453 11.49 -25.14 20.03
N VAL A 454 11.72 -26.42 20.35
CA VAL A 454 11.38 -27.54 19.47
C VAL A 454 10.17 -28.29 20.01
N LEU A 455 9.21 -28.54 19.16
CA LEU A 455 8.01 -29.30 19.48
C LEU A 455 8.05 -30.64 18.74
N ILE A 456 8.18 -31.72 19.47
CA ILE A 456 8.28 -33.06 18.89
C ILE A 456 6.89 -33.66 18.80
N GLY A 457 6.44 -34.04 17.61
CA GLY A 457 5.19 -34.78 17.39
C GLY A 457 5.30 -36.24 17.80
N THR A 458 4.20 -36.97 17.72
CA THR A 458 4.22 -38.42 17.94
C THR A 458 4.82 -39.11 16.73
N PRO A 459 5.85 -39.96 16.90
CA PRO A 459 6.40 -40.73 15.80
C PRO A 459 5.30 -41.58 15.15
N LYS A 460 5.29 -41.58 13.81
CA LYS A 460 4.30 -42.34 13.02
C LYS A 460 5.02 -43.50 12.31
N PRO A 461 4.31 -44.62 12.07
CA PRO A 461 4.85 -45.66 11.21
C PRO A 461 4.99 -45.15 9.77
N GLN A 462 5.96 -45.64 9.05
CA GLN A 462 6.04 -45.44 7.62
C GLN A 462 4.84 -46.13 6.94
N VAL A 463 4.33 -45.56 5.87
CA VAL A 463 3.16 -46.11 5.18
C VAL A 463 3.45 -47.59 4.74
N GLY A 464 2.71 -48.53 5.33
CA GLY A 464 2.85 -49.98 5.07
C GLY A 464 3.64 -50.74 6.14
N ASP A 465 4.15 -50.10 7.19
CA ASP A 465 4.82 -50.79 8.30
C ASP A 465 3.81 -51.27 9.37
N THR A 466 3.31 -52.47 9.19
CA THR A 466 2.36 -53.13 10.11
C THR A 466 2.97 -53.49 11.45
N GLN A 467 4.31 -53.62 11.55
CA GLN A 467 4.98 -53.98 12.81
C GLN A 467 4.92 -52.84 13.82
N ILE A 468 5.20 -51.61 13.40
CA ILE A 468 5.09 -50.43 14.27
C ILE A 468 3.64 -50.23 14.70
N GLU A 469 2.66 -50.41 13.80
CA GLU A 469 1.24 -50.29 14.13
C GLU A 469 0.82 -51.30 15.22
N ASN A 470 1.25 -52.57 15.09
CA ASN A 470 0.98 -53.59 16.09
C ASN A 470 1.62 -53.27 17.46
N ILE A 471 2.83 -52.75 17.50
CA ILE A 471 3.49 -52.34 18.74
C ILE A 471 2.75 -51.15 19.37
N MET A 472 2.35 -50.17 18.58
CA MET A 472 1.55 -49.05 19.08
C MET A 472 0.22 -49.48 19.62
N ALA A 473 -0.47 -50.45 19.01
CA ALA A 473 -1.69 -51.05 19.52
C ALA A 473 -1.43 -51.76 20.84
N GLN A 474 -0.40 -52.61 20.95
CA GLN A 474 -0.03 -53.30 22.18
C GLN A 474 0.35 -52.33 23.31
N LEU A 475 1.04 -51.25 23.02
CA LEU A 475 1.37 -50.21 24.02
C LEU A 475 0.11 -49.53 24.53
N ARG A 476 -0.82 -49.21 23.64
CA ARG A 476 -2.11 -48.64 24.02
C ARG A 476 -2.90 -49.57 24.94
N ASP A 477 -2.98 -50.84 24.56
CA ASP A 477 -3.67 -51.86 25.36
C ASP A 477 -3.05 -52.05 26.73
N ARG A 478 -1.69 -52.04 26.81
CA ARG A 478 -0.98 -52.05 28.09
C ARG A 478 -1.27 -50.81 28.94
N GLN A 479 -1.30 -49.62 28.33
CA GLN A 479 -1.61 -48.40 29.05
C GLN A 479 -3.04 -48.42 29.60
N ILE A 480 -3.99 -48.79 28.75
CA ILE A 480 -5.40 -48.96 29.16
C ILE A 480 -5.52 -49.98 30.30
N ALA A 481 -4.82 -51.12 30.20
CA ALA A 481 -4.83 -52.13 31.27
C ALA A 481 -4.25 -51.59 32.59
N ARG A 482 -3.16 -50.82 32.53
CA ARG A 482 -2.58 -50.16 33.72
C ARG A 482 -3.53 -49.15 34.35
N GLU A 483 -4.12 -48.28 33.56
CA GLU A 483 -5.11 -47.30 34.03
C GLU A 483 -6.36 -47.98 34.62
N GLN A 484 -6.79 -49.10 34.02
CA GLN A 484 -7.88 -49.91 34.58
C GLN A 484 -7.53 -50.49 35.94
N VAL A 485 -6.32 -51.07 36.09
CA VAL A 485 -5.84 -51.60 37.36
C VAL A 485 -5.78 -50.49 38.42
N GLU A 486 -5.23 -49.34 38.07
CA GLU A 486 -5.16 -48.19 38.99
C GLU A 486 -6.55 -47.65 39.35
N THR A 487 -7.45 -47.58 38.37
CA THR A 487 -8.84 -47.20 38.56
C THR A 487 -9.58 -48.19 39.45
N PHE A 488 -9.33 -49.50 39.26
CA PHE A 488 -9.90 -50.51 40.16
C PHE A 488 -9.35 -50.43 41.58
N ALA A 489 -8.03 -50.18 41.73
CA ALA A 489 -7.41 -49.99 43.03
C ALA A 489 -8.00 -48.73 43.74
N GLN A 490 -8.15 -47.61 43.03
CA GLN A 490 -8.79 -46.42 43.60
C GLN A 490 -10.27 -46.66 43.97
N LYS A 491 -11.01 -47.38 43.13
CA LYS A 491 -12.39 -47.74 43.42
C LYS A 491 -12.48 -48.66 44.64
N GLN A 492 -11.54 -49.60 44.81
CA GLN A 492 -11.47 -50.44 45.95
C GLN A 492 -11.20 -49.66 47.26
N ILE A 493 -10.21 -48.74 47.21
CA ILE A 493 -9.91 -47.86 48.35
C ILE A 493 -11.12 -46.94 48.65
N ALA A 494 -11.80 -46.44 47.66
CA ALA A 494 -12.99 -45.62 47.82
C ALA A 494 -14.18 -46.46 48.48
N ALA A 495 -14.35 -47.71 48.03
CA ALA A 495 -15.36 -48.62 48.57
C ALA A 495 -15.05 -49.00 50.00
N ASP A 496 -13.80 -49.25 50.38
CA ASP A 496 -13.38 -49.55 51.74
C ASP A 496 -13.57 -48.31 52.63
N LYS A 497 -13.22 -47.11 52.18
CA LYS A 497 -13.53 -45.89 52.94
C LYS A 497 -15.02 -45.63 53.08
N GLN A 498 -15.79 -45.93 52.05
CA GLN A 498 -17.25 -45.81 52.12
C GLN A 498 -17.86 -46.79 53.13
N ARG A 499 -17.30 -48.02 53.21
CA ARG A 499 -17.67 -48.98 54.27
C ARG A 499 -17.35 -48.47 55.68
N GLU A 500 -16.13 -47.99 55.86
CA GLU A 500 -15.68 -47.43 57.13
C GLU A 500 -16.51 -46.21 57.53
N LEU A 501 -16.89 -45.36 56.60
CA LEU A 501 -17.80 -44.24 56.83
C LEU A 501 -19.21 -44.71 57.22
N ASN A 502 -19.77 -45.69 56.50
CA ASN A 502 -21.08 -46.23 56.80
C ASN A 502 -21.11 -46.95 58.18
N GLU A 503 -20.02 -47.65 58.53
CA GLU A 503 -19.89 -48.25 59.88
C GLU A 503 -19.76 -47.18 60.99
N ALA A 504 -18.98 -46.09 60.68
CA ALA A 504 -18.83 -44.96 61.59
C ALA A 504 -20.18 -44.22 61.79
N GLU A 505 -20.91 -44.01 60.68
CA GLU A 505 -22.25 -43.40 60.72
C GLU A 505 -23.26 -44.28 61.52
N GLN A 506 -23.23 -45.59 61.30
CA GLN A 506 -24.09 -46.48 62.07
C GLN A 506 -23.72 -46.53 63.57
N ARG A 507 -22.42 -46.48 63.91
CA ARG A 507 -21.99 -46.36 65.31
C ARG A 507 -22.40 -45.02 65.92
N ALA A 508 -22.25 -43.92 65.15
CA ALA A 508 -22.68 -42.59 65.58
C ALA A 508 -24.20 -42.48 65.71
N ALA A 509 -24.96 -43.10 64.80
CA ALA A 509 -26.43 -43.17 64.91
C ALA A 509 -26.89 -43.92 66.13
N LYS A 510 -26.30 -45.11 66.43
CA LYS A 510 -26.58 -45.86 67.65
C LYS A 510 -26.19 -45.10 68.93
N GLN A 511 -25.07 -44.38 68.89
CA GLN A 511 -24.61 -43.56 69.99
C GLN A 511 -25.50 -42.33 70.23
N LYS A 512 -26.02 -41.76 69.13
CA LYS A 512 -26.98 -40.65 69.18
C LYS A 512 -28.33 -41.07 69.69
N GLU A 513 -28.76 -42.29 69.38
CA GLU A 513 -30.02 -42.88 69.91
C GLU A 513 -29.92 -43.15 71.38
N LEU A 514 -28.77 -43.68 71.86
CA LEU A 514 -28.49 -43.87 73.30
C LEU A 514 -28.36 -42.56 74.08
N THR A 515 -27.73 -41.53 73.43
CA THR A 515 -27.58 -40.21 74.06
C THR A 515 -28.87 -39.41 73.99
N GLY A 516 -29.67 -39.60 72.94
CA GLY A 516 -30.98 -38.95 72.78
C GLY A 516 -31.97 -39.42 73.91
N SER A 517 -31.94 -40.71 74.24
CA SER A 517 -32.79 -41.21 75.27
C SER A 517 -32.41 -40.74 76.69
N LEU A 518 -31.13 -40.39 76.89
CA LEU A 518 -30.66 -39.82 78.18
C LEU A 518 -30.89 -38.30 78.28
N VAL A 519 -30.88 -37.62 77.11
CA VAL A 519 -31.11 -36.15 77.02
C VAL A 519 -32.59 -35.80 77.06
N ASP A 520 -33.49 -36.68 76.56
CA ASP A 520 -34.94 -36.44 76.63
C ASP A 520 -35.50 -36.49 78.07
N ILE A 521 -34.84 -37.19 79.00
CA ILE A 521 -35.19 -37.18 80.42
C ILE A 521 -34.77 -35.86 81.11
N SER A 522 -33.65 -35.25 80.68
CA SER A 522 -33.17 -33.98 81.29
C SER A 522 -33.78 -32.72 80.64
N ILE A 523 -34.27 -32.80 79.40
CA ILE A 523 -34.89 -31.65 78.69
C ILE A 523 -36.32 -31.39 79.18
N LYS A 524 -37.05 -32.41 79.63
CA LYS A 524 -38.41 -32.22 80.20
C LYS A 524 -38.41 -31.46 81.52
N GLU A 525 -37.32 -31.50 82.26
CA GLU A 525 -37.21 -30.72 83.51
C GLU A 525 -36.81 -29.25 83.33
N ASN A 526 -36.09 -28.91 82.22
CA ASN A 526 -35.60 -27.55 82.02
C ASN A 526 -36.45 -26.68 81.10
N GLN A 527 -37.42 -27.24 80.36
CA GLN A 527 -38.26 -26.47 79.39
C GLN A 527 -39.35 -25.63 80.09
N GLY A 528 -39.63 -25.89 81.37
CA GLY A 528 -40.61 -25.09 82.10
C GLY A 528 -40.13 -23.69 82.55
N ALA A 529 -38.82 -23.50 82.66
CA ALA A 529 -38.25 -22.24 83.15
C ALA A 529 -37.70 -21.29 82.09
N ALA A 530 -37.44 -21.79 80.89
CA ALA A 530 -36.77 -20.98 79.80
C ALA A 530 -37.73 -20.35 78.77
N SER A 531 -39.01 -20.84 78.72
CA SER A 531 -39.99 -20.37 77.73
C SER A 531 -40.53 -18.95 78.01
N VAL A 532 -40.47 -18.51 79.26
CA VAL A 532 -40.97 -17.16 79.59
C VAL A 532 -39.96 -16.07 79.33
N LYS A 533 -38.64 -16.32 79.41
CA LYS A 533 -37.60 -15.31 79.18
C LYS A 533 -37.19 -15.19 77.72
N ALA A 534 -37.43 -16.17 76.85
CA ALA A 534 -37.08 -16.13 75.46
C ALA A 534 -38.09 -15.34 74.57
N ALA A 535 -39.35 -15.27 75.04
CA ALA A 535 -40.41 -14.56 74.32
C ALA A 535 -40.22 -13.00 74.32
N GLU A 536 -39.68 -12.50 75.44
CA GLU A 536 -39.46 -11.05 75.56
C GLU A 536 -38.26 -10.51 74.80
N LYS A 537 -37.20 -11.31 74.69
CA LYS A 537 -36.02 -10.90 73.93
C LYS A 537 -36.21 -10.94 72.38
N ARG A 538 -37.01 -11.89 71.89
CA ARG A 538 -37.29 -11.97 70.44
C ARG A 538 -38.15 -10.83 69.91
N ARG A 539 -38.99 -10.26 70.80
CA ARG A 539 -39.81 -9.11 70.39
C ARG A 539 -38.99 -7.86 70.20
N GLN A 540 -37.94 -7.64 71.00
CA GLN A 540 -37.05 -6.47 70.87
C GLN A 540 -36.02 -6.59 69.72
N GLU A 541 -35.59 -7.81 69.36
CA GLU A 541 -34.66 -8.05 68.23
C GLU A 541 -35.35 -7.89 66.89
N ILE A 542 -36.59 -8.30 66.75
CA ILE A 542 -37.36 -8.18 65.50
C ILE A 542 -37.72 -6.69 65.20
N GLU A 543 -38.01 -5.90 66.24
CA GLU A 543 -38.28 -4.48 66.10
C GLU A 543 -37.01 -3.69 65.69
N ALA A 544 -35.85 -4.04 66.21
CA ALA A 544 -34.57 -3.41 65.87
C ALA A 544 -34.09 -3.77 64.45
N LEU A 545 -34.27 -5.03 64.01
CA LEU A 545 -33.91 -5.45 62.66
C LEU A 545 -34.83 -4.87 61.60
N ALA A 546 -36.11 -4.71 61.87
CA ALA A 546 -37.07 -4.11 60.97
C ALA A 546 -36.77 -2.60 60.73
N GLN A 547 -36.33 -1.90 61.77
CA GLN A 547 -35.92 -0.48 61.64
C GLN A 547 -34.60 -0.32 60.87
N ALA A 548 -33.65 -1.21 61.08
CA ALA A 548 -32.36 -1.18 60.34
C ALA A 548 -32.53 -1.52 58.86
N GLU A 549 -33.40 -2.48 58.53
CA GLU A 549 -33.70 -2.88 57.15
C GLU A 549 -34.43 -1.74 56.37
N LYS A 550 -35.37 -1.07 57.04
CA LYS A 550 -36.06 0.09 56.46
C LYS A 550 -35.11 1.24 56.15
N PHE A 551 -34.19 1.54 57.05
CA PHE A 551 -33.21 2.61 56.88
C PHE A 551 -32.18 2.28 55.75
N ARG A 552 -31.80 0.98 55.63
CA ARG A 552 -30.92 0.53 54.56
C ARG A 552 -31.59 0.64 53.18
N GLN A 553 -32.85 0.24 53.05
CA GLN A 553 -33.59 0.34 51.80
C GLN A 553 -33.86 1.80 51.36
N GLU A 554 -34.09 2.71 52.32
CA GLU A 554 -34.23 4.15 52.01
C GLU A 554 -32.91 4.78 51.52
N MET A 555 -31.78 4.37 52.10
CA MET A 555 -30.45 4.88 51.68
C MET A 555 -30.01 4.29 50.35
N GLU A 556 -30.24 3.01 50.09
CA GLU A 556 -29.95 2.38 48.79
C GLU A 556 -30.87 2.92 47.68
N GLY A 557 -32.13 3.17 48.00
CA GLY A 557 -33.10 3.76 47.05
C GLY A 557 -32.73 5.19 46.64
N SER A 558 -32.33 6.02 47.62
CA SER A 558 -31.90 7.41 47.31
C SER A 558 -30.56 7.48 46.59
N GLY A 559 -29.62 6.57 46.93
CA GLY A 559 -28.33 6.48 46.23
C GLY A 559 -28.47 6.05 44.77
N ARG A 560 -29.34 5.08 44.50
CA ARG A 560 -29.62 4.65 43.12
C ARG A 560 -30.35 5.71 42.29
N ALA A 561 -31.31 6.40 42.91
CA ALA A 561 -32.05 7.48 42.22
C ALA A 561 -31.14 8.67 41.84
N SER A 562 -30.19 9.05 42.69
CA SER A 562 -29.24 10.09 42.41
C SER A 562 -28.20 9.71 41.33
N ALA A 563 -27.75 8.45 41.34
CA ALA A 563 -26.83 7.91 40.36
C ALA A 563 -27.46 7.81 38.95
N VAL A 564 -28.71 7.33 38.89
CA VAL A 564 -29.46 7.24 37.63
C VAL A 564 -29.77 8.64 37.06
N LYS A 565 -30.07 9.59 37.94
CA LYS A 565 -30.32 10.98 37.51
C LYS A 565 -29.04 11.66 36.96
N ALA A 566 -27.91 11.46 37.62
CA ALA A 566 -26.62 12.01 37.20
C ALA A 566 -26.14 11.42 35.86
N VAL A 567 -26.36 10.09 35.65
CA VAL A 567 -26.04 9.44 34.39
C VAL A 567 -26.97 9.89 33.27
N GLY A 568 -28.27 10.03 33.57
CA GLY A 568 -29.25 10.50 32.59
C GLY A 568 -29.02 11.96 32.15
N GLU A 569 -28.60 12.84 33.07
CA GLU A 569 -28.27 14.24 32.76
C GLU A 569 -26.98 14.35 31.95
N ALA A 570 -25.97 13.51 32.23
CA ALA A 570 -24.72 13.45 31.45
C ALA A 570 -24.95 12.90 30.04
N GLU A 571 -25.79 11.86 29.90
CA GLU A 571 -26.15 11.30 28.58
C GLU A 571 -27.00 12.26 27.75
N ALA A 572 -27.93 12.98 28.36
CA ALA A 572 -28.73 13.99 27.67
C ALA A 572 -27.88 15.17 27.18
N ALA A 573 -26.88 15.59 27.97
CA ALA A 573 -25.93 16.62 27.57
C ALA A 573 -25.04 16.14 26.41
N ALA A 574 -24.58 14.90 26.42
CA ALA A 574 -23.77 14.30 25.37
C ALA A 574 -24.55 14.12 24.05
N ILE A 575 -25.82 13.74 24.15
CA ILE A 575 -26.70 13.60 22.98
C ILE A 575 -27.01 14.97 22.39
N LYS A 576 -27.23 15.99 23.21
CA LYS A 576 -27.49 17.36 22.76
C LYS A 576 -26.28 17.98 22.07
N ALA A 577 -25.07 17.78 22.61
CA ALA A 577 -23.83 18.19 21.98
C ALA A 577 -23.54 17.47 20.66
N LYS A 578 -23.97 16.21 20.55
CA LYS A 578 -23.80 15.40 19.33
C LYS A 578 -24.85 15.72 18.24
N SER A 579 -26.04 16.17 18.63
CA SER A 579 -27.06 16.61 17.69
C SER A 579 -26.78 18.01 17.10
N GLU A 580 -26.16 18.89 17.88
CA GLU A 580 -25.73 20.22 17.41
C GLU A 580 -24.49 20.18 16.49
N ALA A 581 -23.70 19.08 16.53
CA ALA A 581 -22.54 18.87 15.66
C ALA A 581 -22.84 18.18 14.32
N LEU A 582 -24.07 17.73 14.09
CA LEU A 582 -24.49 16.95 12.92
C LEU A 582 -25.72 17.55 12.23
N GLU A 583 -25.60 18.79 11.74
CA GLU A 583 -26.51 19.30 10.71
C GLU A 583 -26.02 18.82 9.34
N GLY A 584 -26.52 17.65 8.88
CA GLY A 584 -26.30 17.11 7.55
C GLY A 584 -26.97 15.75 7.36
N GLU A 585 -27.50 15.53 6.17
CA GLU A 585 -28.22 14.32 5.75
C GLU A 585 -27.51 13.01 6.12
N GLY A 586 -27.90 12.38 7.17
CA GLY A 586 -27.37 11.09 7.64
C GLY A 586 -27.65 10.77 9.11
N ALA A 587 -28.22 11.71 9.85
CA ALA A 587 -28.47 11.60 11.29
C ALA A 587 -29.38 10.42 11.68
N ASP A 588 -30.37 10.10 10.86
CA ASP A 588 -31.36 9.04 11.15
C ASP A 588 -30.76 7.62 11.18
N LYS A 589 -29.73 7.37 10.35
CA LYS A 589 -29.08 6.03 10.35
C LYS A 589 -28.18 5.81 11.55
N GLN A 590 -27.50 6.84 12.03
CA GLN A 590 -26.63 6.71 13.21
C GLN A 590 -27.43 6.70 14.51
N LEU A 591 -28.54 7.44 14.56
CA LEU A 591 -29.44 7.40 15.71
C LEU A 591 -30.08 6.01 15.85
N MET A 592 -30.52 5.42 14.75
CA MET A 592 -31.09 4.06 14.70
C MET A 592 -30.08 3.00 15.16
N GLN A 593 -28.82 3.11 14.73
CA GLN A 593 -27.76 2.20 15.11
C GLN A 593 -27.39 2.32 16.61
N THR A 594 -27.40 3.54 17.15
CA THR A 594 -27.11 3.79 18.57
C THR A 594 -28.26 3.30 19.47
N VAL A 595 -29.49 3.48 19.04
CA VAL A 595 -30.67 2.98 19.76
C VAL A 595 -30.72 1.45 19.76
N MET A 596 -30.38 0.82 18.66
CA MET A 596 -30.31 -0.66 18.57
C MET A 596 -29.19 -1.25 19.42
N LEU A 597 -28.03 -0.60 19.48
CA LEU A 597 -26.92 -1.00 20.36
C LEU A 597 -27.29 -0.88 21.84
N ARG A 598 -27.95 0.21 22.23
CA ARG A 598 -28.40 0.42 23.61
C ARG A 598 -29.54 -0.50 24.00
N LEU A 599 -30.41 -0.88 23.07
CA LEU A 599 -31.45 -1.87 23.29
C LEU A 599 -30.85 -3.28 23.51
N ALA A 600 -29.84 -3.62 22.74
CA ALA A 600 -29.10 -4.88 22.92
C ALA A 600 -28.38 -4.96 24.29
N GLU A 601 -27.74 -3.88 24.70
CA GLU A 601 -27.03 -3.77 25.99
C GLU A 601 -27.98 -3.77 27.18
N ALA A 602 -29.14 -3.15 27.07
CA ALA A 602 -30.20 -3.18 28.08
C ALA A 602 -30.84 -4.57 28.23
N LEU A 603 -30.97 -5.30 27.13
CA LEU A 603 -31.47 -6.68 27.12
C LEU A 603 -30.45 -7.66 27.74
N GLU A 604 -29.17 -7.45 27.54
CA GLU A 604 -28.09 -8.26 28.13
C GLU A 604 -27.98 -8.03 29.63
N THR A 605 -28.19 -6.81 30.10
CA THR A 605 -28.05 -6.44 31.51
C THR A 605 -29.28 -6.80 32.35
N SER A 606 -30.48 -6.85 31.74
CA SER A 606 -31.73 -7.03 32.48
C SER A 606 -32.02 -8.47 32.93
N LYS A 607 -31.30 -9.48 32.40
CA LYS A 607 -31.53 -10.93 32.68
C LYS A 607 -33.03 -11.36 32.67
N VAL A 608 -33.87 -10.61 32.00
CA VAL A 608 -35.29 -10.94 31.86
C VAL A 608 -35.44 -11.88 30.66
N PRO A 609 -35.96 -13.08 30.84
CA PRO A 609 -36.20 -13.97 29.70
C PRO A 609 -37.31 -13.41 28.83
N LEU A 610 -36.97 -13.03 27.60
CA LEU A 610 -37.85 -12.43 26.59
C LEU A 610 -38.85 -13.40 25.94
N VAL A 611 -38.98 -14.61 26.45
CA VAL A 611 -39.91 -15.58 25.89
C VAL A 611 -40.78 -16.13 27.03
N PRO A 612 -42.09 -15.97 26.98
CA PRO A 612 -42.99 -16.67 27.89
C PRO A 612 -42.86 -18.17 27.64
N GLN A 613 -42.55 -18.93 28.67
CA GLN A 613 -42.57 -20.39 28.61
C GLN A 613 -44.02 -20.87 28.36
N ILE A 614 -44.32 -21.13 27.11
CA ILE A 614 -45.49 -21.94 26.77
C ILE A 614 -44.98 -23.36 26.66
N GLN A 615 -45.25 -24.14 27.69
CA GLN A 615 -45.12 -25.61 27.66
C GLN A 615 -46.23 -26.15 26.75
N LEU A 616 -45.84 -26.53 25.52
CA LEU A 616 -46.59 -27.47 24.70
C LEU A 616 -45.69 -28.67 24.45
N GLY A 617 -46.15 -29.79 24.94
CA GLY A 617 -45.42 -31.05 24.89
C GLY A 617 -45.17 -31.56 23.47
N GLY A 618 -44.02 -32.21 23.32
CA GLY A 618 -43.77 -33.26 22.33
C GLY A 618 -43.07 -32.79 21.05
N GLY A 619 -41.82 -33.21 20.86
CA GLY A 619 -41.23 -33.45 19.53
C GLY A 619 -40.15 -32.48 19.10
N ASN A 620 -38.98 -32.92 19.26
CA ASN A 620 -37.75 -32.84 18.44
C ASN A 620 -37.55 -31.70 17.44
N ASP A 621 -36.37 -31.05 17.58
CA ASP A 621 -35.59 -30.34 16.57
C ASP A 621 -36.13 -29.05 15.89
N GLY A 622 -35.57 -27.94 16.29
CA GLY A 622 -35.70 -26.67 15.57
C GLY A 622 -35.01 -25.50 16.22
N ASN A 623 -33.81 -25.19 15.73
CA ASN A 623 -32.98 -24.08 16.17
C ASN A 623 -33.71 -22.74 16.20
N ALA A 624 -33.71 -22.06 17.32
CA ALA A 624 -34.22 -20.70 17.53
C ALA A 624 -33.59 -19.63 16.59
N LEU A 625 -32.44 -19.94 16.01
CA LEU A 625 -31.72 -19.09 15.06
C LEU A 625 -32.41 -19.01 13.69
N THR A 626 -33.12 -20.06 13.27
CA THR A 626 -33.86 -20.08 12.01
C THR A 626 -35.13 -19.20 12.06
N THR A 627 -35.75 -19.11 13.23
CA THR A 627 -36.94 -18.27 13.40
C THR A 627 -36.60 -16.78 13.45
N LEU A 628 -35.45 -16.42 13.98
CA LEU A 628 -34.96 -15.03 14.00
C LEU A 628 -34.47 -14.58 12.61
N MET A 629 -33.87 -15.47 11.83
CA MET A 629 -33.50 -15.20 10.45
C MET A 629 -34.71 -15.06 9.53
N SER A 630 -35.78 -15.83 9.75
CA SER A 630 -37.02 -15.70 8.97
C SER A 630 -37.75 -14.39 9.26
N LEU A 631 -37.69 -13.89 10.51
CA LEU A 631 -38.26 -12.60 10.88
C LEU A 631 -37.48 -11.41 10.29
N MET A 632 -36.15 -11.50 10.25
CA MET A 632 -35.30 -10.49 9.59
C MET A 632 -35.44 -10.48 8.07
N SER A 633 -35.67 -11.63 7.45
CA SER A 633 -35.91 -11.71 6.01
C SER A 633 -37.28 -11.13 5.60
N SER A 634 -38.29 -11.27 6.45
CA SER A 634 -39.64 -10.70 6.21
C SER A 634 -39.65 -9.17 6.35
N LEU A 635 -38.85 -8.60 7.27
CA LEU A 635 -38.69 -7.15 7.41
C LEU A 635 -37.96 -6.53 6.21
N LYS A 636 -36.97 -7.23 5.63
CA LYS A 636 -36.25 -6.76 4.45
C LYS A 636 -37.06 -6.88 3.15
N ALA A 637 -37.98 -7.83 3.07
CA ALA A 637 -38.92 -7.96 1.93
C ALA A 637 -40.00 -6.86 1.93
N GLY A 638 -40.37 -6.33 3.09
CA GLY A 638 -41.31 -5.23 3.23
C GLY A 638 -40.78 -3.86 2.74
N GLU A 639 -39.44 -3.65 2.81
CA GLU A 639 -38.82 -2.43 2.29
C GLU A 639 -38.61 -2.47 0.76
N LEU A 640 -38.34 -3.65 0.20
CA LEU A 640 -38.19 -3.85 -1.25
C LEU A 640 -39.48 -3.72 -2.03
N THR A 641 -40.62 -4.01 -1.41
CA THR A 641 -41.96 -3.81 -2.04
C THR A 641 -42.40 -2.35 -2.05
N LYS A 642 -41.87 -1.50 -1.16
CA LYS A 642 -42.14 -0.05 -1.17
C LYS A 642 -41.32 0.72 -2.22
N SER A 643 -40.20 0.17 -2.69
CA SER A 643 -39.41 0.81 -3.75
C SER A 643 -39.81 0.43 -5.18
N LEU A 644 -40.65 -0.59 -5.35
CA LEU A 644 -41.10 -1.08 -6.65
C LEU A 644 -42.48 -0.57 -7.09
N THR A 645 -43.20 0.21 -6.25
CA THR A 645 -44.51 0.77 -6.60
C THR A 645 -44.47 2.25 -6.97
N HIS A 646 -43.29 2.84 -7.21
CA HIS A 646 -43.14 4.22 -7.64
C HIS A 646 -42.32 4.36 -8.93
N SER A 647 -42.71 3.66 -9.97
CA SER A 647 -42.33 3.97 -11.35
C SER A 647 -43.44 3.52 -12.27
N GLY A 648 -44.48 4.36 -12.36
CA GLY A 648 -45.43 4.32 -13.46
C GLY A 648 -44.88 5.13 -14.64
N PRO A 649 -45.31 4.83 -15.85
CA PRO A 649 -44.67 5.28 -17.07
C PRO A 649 -45.19 6.63 -17.53
N ASP A 650 -44.35 7.52 -18.01
CA ASP A 650 -44.73 8.56 -18.98
C ASP A 650 -43.57 8.87 -19.93
N ASN A 651 -43.82 8.48 -21.15
CA ASN A 651 -43.77 9.14 -22.45
C ASN A 651 -42.54 9.98 -22.87
N ALA A 652 -42.16 9.62 -24.02
CA ALA A 652 -41.53 10.23 -25.19
C ALA A 652 -40.05 9.96 -25.36
#